data_ca80a6207a07223c8f9f8c15e040a7fa
#
_entry.id   ca80a6207a07223c8f9f8c15e040a7fa
#
_cell.length_a   1.000
_cell.length_b   1.000
_cell.length_c   1.000
_cell.angle_alpha   90.00
_cell.angle_beta   90.00
_cell.angle_gamma   90.00
#
_symmetry.space_group_name_H-M   'P 1'
#
loop_
_entity.id
_entity.type
_entity.pdbx_description
1 polymer ?
#
loop_
_entity_poly.entity_id
_entity_poly.type
_entity_poly.pdbx_seq_one_letter_code
_entity_poly.pdbx_strand_id
1 'polypeptide(L)'
;MASPQQHHNPLLRLGALAWLALFLIIVAAGLSRFDAGLVKTDITELLPESMQTSASGKVLSHVAQASAREVWILISNPDAAQAIRAADALAGSLASQGLTARDPAETADISAAVQKLLAWCENFLTNEDRTWLTSTNGANDKAISSRAARLLYRPVSPTDWGTADDPLGFFENWLLAQGNTNTFTRISGRTAVKTPEGSAWFVLTMQTEAAISAVGEAPLTQAISKAEEAAIAASGSGTKVLAAGIPLISEAVAQRASREATLIGAISMAGIALVILAFFARIAPIIEAAGVLLFSIAFAFAATLLTFGEIHVITIVFGATLLGICVDYVFHLLCAAVGGRTAQELRAALFKPLTASLVSTLAGYAIMLATPMPGLRQVSVFCMAGLVCTYLSVLLWMARFAPNAVSQRPSSSSFFERFASGFARLPRLSSKKSRLGAAAVALVFTAAGLVQLTSTNELRLINGADPELLARQGLVSSLLNPASPSQFFVVEGKDDCEVLERIDALQSRFSPAAGELAGAGIIAPTRFLASCSRQTNDRALVSAVNARAREAVSELLDEHLTPAATAAGVLHVKDWERIVPEALSRAWISPEKAVVLISGVTPKNVAALAALAQEFNGITFVDTTADISQSLSVLRDAVLKALGLAAAAIAIVLVVFFRRQFLTLWIPSIAGILLTLALMGWCGIALSLFSVLPLVLVLGLGVDYAIMLQNIERAPTAANSVFLAAASTLLAFGLLAFSATPALHLFGMTLAVALALVLVLTVLLRPGKEA
;
A
#
# COMPACT_ATOMS: atom_id res chain seq x y z
N MET A 1 54.46 -37.68 15.00
CA MET A 1 53.72 -37.45 13.75
C MET A 1 53.61 -35.97 13.56
N ALA A 2 54.35 -35.43 12.61
CA ALA A 2 54.49 -34.00 12.34
C ALA A 2 53.16 -33.42 11.88
N SER A 3 52.71 -32.32 12.49
CA SER A 3 51.61 -31.51 12.03
C SER A 3 51.90 -30.99 10.59
N PRO A 4 50.98 -31.12 9.66
CA PRO A 4 51.21 -30.56 8.33
C PRO A 4 51.24 -29.02 8.47
N GLN A 5 52.39 -28.44 8.14
CA GLN A 5 52.57 -26.99 8.06
C GLN A 5 51.53 -26.42 7.10
N GLN A 6 50.59 -25.68 7.64
CA GLN A 6 49.63 -24.87 6.85
C GLN A 6 50.45 -23.79 6.11
N HIS A 7 50.75 -24.02 4.83
CA HIS A 7 51.29 -22.99 3.95
C HIS A 7 50.27 -21.84 3.89
N HIS A 8 50.46 -20.83 4.72
CA HIS A 8 49.64 -19.64 4.75
C HIS A 8 49.93 -18.77 3.56
N ASN A 9 49.02 -18.80 2.55
CA ASN A 9 49.14 -17.91 1.41
C ASN A 9 48.88 -16.45 1.91
N PRO A 10 49.91 -15.56 1.91
CA PRO A 10 49.79 -14.20 2.46
C PRO A 10 48.76 -13.35 1.72
N LEU A 11 48.54 -13.59 0.40
CA LEU A 11 47.54 -12.89 -0.40
C LEU A 11 46.13 -13.15 0.08
N LEU A 12 45.79 -14.36 0.52
CA LEU A 12 44.46 -14.66 1.05
C LEU A 12 44.20 -14.02 2.42
N ARG A 13 45.27 -13.84 3.25
CA ARG A 13 45.14 -13.10 4.52
C ARG A 13 44.91 -11.61 4.25
N LEU A 14 45.67 -11.04 3.31
CA LEU A 14 45.50 -9.65 2.90
C LEU A 14 44.10 -9.41 2.34
N GLY A 15 43.59 -10.30 1.46
CA GLY A 15 42.24 -10.25 0.92
C GLY A 15 41.14 -10.32 1.99
N ALA A 16 41.33 -11.21 3.01
CA ALA A 16 40.36 -11.32 4.10
C ALA A 16 40.35 -10.07 5.01
N LEU A 17 41.51 -9.46 5.26
CA LEU A 17 41.63 -8.22 6.03
C LEU A 17 41.04 -7.02 5.21
N ALA A 18 41.35 -6.94 3.93
CA ALA A 18 40.82 -5.91 3.05
C ALA A 18 39.30 -5.98 2.97
N TRP A 19 38.74 -7.20 2.90
CA TRP A 19 37.31 -7.42 2.92
C TRP A 19 36.66 -6.98 4.26
N LEU A 20 37.28 -7.30 5.39
CA LEU A 20 36.81 -6.84 6.69
C LEU A 20 36.82 -5.31 6.80
N ALA A 21 37.92 -4.69 6.35
CA ALA A 21 38.01 -3.22 6.36
C ALA A 21 36.91 -2.58 5.49
N LEU A 22 36.69 -3.10 4.27
CA LEU A 22 35.63 -2.63 3.37
C LEU A 22 34.25 -2.80 4.00
N PHE A 23 33.99 -3.96 4.62
CA PHE A 23 32.73 -4.23 5.34
C PHE A 23 32.51 -3.19 6.44
N LEU A 24 33.51 -2.98 7.31
CA LEU A 24 33.40 -2.03 8.43
C LEU A 24 33.19 -0.60 7.93
N ILE A 25 33.85 -0.19 6.85
CA ILE A 25 33.69 1.13 6.26
C ILE A 25 32.24 1.32 5.74
N ILE A 26 31.71 0.35 4.98
CA ILE A 26 30.37 0.44 4.40
C ILE A 26 29.31 0.44 5.51
N VAL A 27 29.43 -0.46 6.48
CA VAL A 27 28.47 -0.54 7.59
C VAL A 27 28.54 0.72 8.48
N ALA A 28 29.73 1.21 8.80
CA ALA A 28 29.88 2.45 9.57
C ALA A 28 29.31 3.66 8.81
N ALA A 29 29.57 3.77 7.50
CA ALA A 29 29.00 4.82 6.67
C ALA A 29 27.48 4.72 6.54
N GLY A 30 26.92 3.53 6.47
CA GLY A 30 25.46 3.30 6.49
C GLY A 30 24.83 3.69 7.83
N LEU A 31 25.43 3.23 8.93
CA LEU A 31 24.96 3.53 10.29
C LEU A 31 25.06 5.03 10.63
N SER A 32 26.09 5.73 10.13
CA SER A 32 26.22 7.19 10.35
C SER A 32 25.10 8.01 9.69
N ARG A 33 24.39 7.43 8.70
CA ARG A 33 23.24 8.05 8.04
C ARG A 33 21.90 7.55 8.56
N PHE A 34 21.91 6.60 9.48
CA PHE A 34 20.67 6.00 9.97
C PHE A 34 19.93 6.96 10.90
N ASP A 35 18.71 7.30 10.50
CA ASP A 35 17.70 7.95 11.31
C ASP A 35 16.40 7.13 11.20
N ALA A 36 15.65 7.05 12.29
CA ALA A 36 14.40 6.27 12.33
C ALA A 36 13.37 6.75 11.28
N GLY A 37 13.41 8.01 10.89
CA GLY A 37 12.57 8.58 9.83
C GLY A 37 12.90 8.13 8.40
N LEU A 38 14.03 7.42 8.19
CA LEU A 38 14.44 6.94 6.86
C LEU A 38 13.76 5.63 6.45
N VAL A 39 13.03 4.99 7.37
CA VAL A 39 12.23 3.80 7.06
C VAL A 39 10.85 4.25 6.61
N LYS A 40 10.58 4.10 5.31
CA LYS A 40 9.33 4.47 4.68
C LYS A 40 8.32 3.33 4.71
N THR A 41 7.07 3.64 5.06
CA THR A 41 5.98 2.66 5.16
C THR A 41 4.90 2.88 4.11
N ASP A 42 4.92 4.01 3.41
CA ASP A 42 3.90 4.39 2.43
C ASP A 42 4.04 3.57 1.15
N ILE A 43 3.02 2.77 0.84
CA ILE A 43 2.97 1.94 -0.37
C ILE A 43 2.92 2.80 -1.64
N THR A 44 2.44 4.03 -1.57
CA THR A 44 2.36 4.93 -2.73
C THR A 44 3.74 5.34 -3.24
N GLU A 45 4.75 5.37 -2.37
CA GLU A 45 6.15 5.63 -2.75
C GLU A 45 6.77 4.51 -3.59
N LEU A 46 6.16 3.33 -3.61
CA LEU A 46 6.59 2.21 -4.46
C LEU A 46 6.11 2.32 -5.91
N LEU A 47 5.11 3.18 -6.15
CA LEU A 47 4.57 3.41 -7.49
C LEU A 47 5.60 4.14 -8.36
N PRO A 48 5.54 4.00 -9.69
CA PRO A 48 6.44 4.70 -10.60
C PRO A 48 6.45 6.20 -10.35
N GLU A 49 7.63 6.83 -10.42
CA GLU A 49 7.81 8.28 -10.23
C GLU A 49 6.88 9.11 -11.15
N SER A 50 6.58 8.60 -12.34
CA SER A 50 5.63 9.21 -13.25
C SER A 50 4.22 9.37 -12.70
N MET A 51 3.82 8.52 -11.76
CA MET A 51 2.53 8.64 -11.08
C MET A 51 2.59 9.56 -9.88
N GLN A 52 3.68 9.54 -9.12
CA GLN A 52 3.86 10.41 -7.96
C GLN A 52 4.00 11.89 -8.36
N THR A 53 4.68 12.16 -9.48
CA THR A 53 4.92 13.51 -10.00
C THR A 53 3.82 14.03 -10.91
N SER A 54 2.88 13.19 -11.32
CA SER A 54 1.74 13.60 -12.14
C SER A 54 0.88 14.62 -11.38
N ALA A 55 0.21 15.50 -12.12
CA ALA A 55 -0.73 16.45 -11.54
C ALA A 55 -1.81 15.71 -10.71
N SER A 56 -2.24 14.54 -11.16
CA SER A 56 -3.17 13.65 -10.45
C SER A 56 -2.57 13.09 -9.16
N GLY A 57 -1.28 12.78 -9.12
CA GLY A 57 -0.60 12.26 -7.91
C GLY A 57 -0.56 13.26 -6.76
N LYS A 58 -0.28 14.54 -7.07
CA LYS A 58 -0.33 15.63 -6.06
C LYS A 58 -1.75 15.88 -5.54
N VAL A 59 -2.73 15.81 -6.43
CA VAL A 59 -4.15 15.92 -6.07
C VAL A 59 -4.55 14.76 -5.18
N LEU A 60 -4.16 13.55 -5.55
CA LEU A 60 -4.43 12.34 -4.78
C LEU A 60 -3.84 12.44 -3.37
N SER A 61 -2.59 12.88 -3.23
CA SER A 61 -1.97 13.02 -1.91
C SER A 61 -2.73 14.02 -1.03
N HIS A 62 -3.23 15.11 -1.61
CA HIS A 62 -4.01 16.13 -0.90
C HIS A 62 -5.37 15.59 -0.42
N VAL A 63 -6.12 14.91 -1.30
CA VAL A 63 -7.43 14.31 -0.97
C VAL A 63 -7.28 13.12 -0.04
N ALA A 64 -6.31 12.24 -0.30
CA ALA A 64 -6.07 11.04 0.49
C ALA A 64 -5.60 11.37 1.92
N GLN A 65 -4.75 12.39 2.10
CA GLN A 65 -4.30 12.80 3.44
C GLN A 65 -5.43 13.24 4.35
N ALA A 66 -6.44 13.92 3.82
CA ALA A 66 -7.61 14.33 4.59
C ALA A 66 -8.42 13.11 5.08
N SER A 67 -8.73 12.18 4.17
CA SER A 67 -9.51 10.98 4.47
C SER A 67 -8.69 9.93 5.24
N ALA A 68 -7.36 9.90 5.05
CA ALA A 68 -6.47 8.97 5.74
C ALA A 68 -6.35 9.19 7.25
N ARG A 69 -6.81 10.34 7.76
CA ARG A 69 -6.74 10.70 9.18
C ARG A 69 -8.08 10.66 9.89
N GLU A 70 -9.17 10.42 9.16
CA GLU A 70 -10.51 10.52 9.70
C GLU A 70 -11.09 9.16 10.08
N VAL A 71 -11.64 9.07 11.29
CA VAL A 71 -12.38 7.92 11.80
C VAL A 71 -13.80 8.36 12.12
N TRP A 72 -14.76 7.63 11.58
CA TRP A 72 -16.18 7.80 11.81
C TRP A 72 -16.66 6.78 12.81
N ILE A 73 -17.39 7.22 13.83
CA ILE A 73 -17.98 6.36 14.86
C ILE A 73 -19.47 6.61 14.90
N LEU A 74 -20.24 5.57 14.64
CA LEU A 74 -21.69 5.59 14.62
C LEU A 74 -22.24 4.80 15.81
N ILE A 75 -23.18 5.38 16.52
CA ILE A 75 -23.76 4.81 17.73
C ILE A 75 -25.27 4.78 17.59
N SER A 76 -25.87 3.63 17.79
CA SER A 76 -27.32 3.44 17.73
C SER A 76 -27.84 2.69 18.96
N ASN A 77 -28.98 3.12 19.44
CA ASN A 77 -29.77 2.42 20.44
C ASN A 77 -31.25 2.68 20.10
N PRO A 78 -32.20 1.75 20.37
CA PRO A 78 -33.62 1.98 20.21
C PRO A 78 -34.13 3.20 20.97
N ASP A 79 -33.52 3.52 22.11
CA ASP A 79 -33.79 4.75 22.88
C ASP A 79 -32.71 5.81 22.53
N ALA A 80 -33.15 6.92 21.94
CA ALA A 80 -32.24 8.02 21.57
C ALA A 80 -31.52 8.63 22.80
N ALA A 81 -32.13 8.68 23.97
CA ALA A 81 -31.46 9.19 25.16
C ALA A 81 -30.33 8.27 25.63
N GLN A 82 -30.49 6.95 25.47
CA GLN A 82 -29.44 5.98 25.77
C GLN A 82 -28.33 6.06 24.74
N ALA A 83 -28.64 6.24 23.46
CA ALA A 83 -27.64 6.42 22.40
C ALA A 83 -26.78 7.68 22.62
N ILE A 84 -27.38 8.79 23.08
CA ILE A 84 -26.64 10.01 23.41
C ILE A 84 -25.71 9.76 24.61
N ARG A 85 -26.20 9.11 25.69
CA ARG A 85 -25.36 8.74 26.84
C ARG A 85 -24.17 7.84 26.40
N ALA A 86 -24.42 6.90 25.49
CA ALA A 86 -23.37 6.05 24.93
C ALA A 86 -22.34 6.89 24.17
N ALA A 87 -22.79 7.86 23.36
CA ALA A 87 -21.92 8.75 22.62
C ALA A 87 -21.03 9.61 23.53
N ASP A 88 -21.62 10.16 24.60
CA ASP A 88 -20.90 10.96 25.58
C ASP A 88 -19.89 10.13 26.39
N ALA A 89 -20.25 8.90 26.78
CA ALA A 89 -19.36 7.98 27.48
C ALA A 89 -18.20 7.53 26.56
N LEU A 90 -18.48 7.26 25.29
CA LEU A 90 -17.47 6.92 24.30
C LEU A 90 -16.48 8.08 24.08
N ALA A 91 -17.00 9.29 23.87
CA ALA A 91 -16.17 10.49 23.70
C ALA A 91 -15.30 10.76 24.94
N GLY A 92 -15.86 10.61 26.15
CA GLY A 92 -15.14 10.74 27.42
C GLY A 92 -14.05 9.70 27.60
N SER A 93 -14.32 8.44 27.24
CA SER A 93 -13.33 7.35 27.27
C SER A 93 -12.18 7.60 26.30
N LEU A 94 -12.45 8.04 25.07
CA LEU A 94 -11.43 8.41 24.09
C LEU A 94 -10.60 9.61 24.58
N ALA A 95 -11.24 10.63 25.14
CA ALA A 95 -10.56 11.80 25.68
C ALA A 95 -9.59 11.44 26.81
N SER A 96 -9.93 10.50 27.68
CA SER A 96 -9.03 9.98 28.72
C SER A 96 -7.79 9.28 28.17
N GLN A 97 -7.81 8.86 26.91
CA GLN A 97 -6.72 8.21 26.17
C GLN A 97 -5.99 9.19 25.22
N GLY A 98 -6.27 10.51 25.32
CA GLY A 98 -5.65 11.53 24.48
C GLY A 98 -6.22 11.64 23.07
N LEU A 99 -7.36 10.96 22.77
CA LEU A 99 -8.04 11.00 21.49
C LEU A 99 -9.31 11.85 21.62
N THR A 100 -9.56 12.75 20.66
CA THR A 100 -10.71 13.63 20.70
C THR A 100 -11.73 13.23 19.64
N ALA A 101 -12.85 12.67 20.06
CA ALA A 101 -14.02 12.44 19.22
C ALA A 101 -15.03 13.58 19.42
N ARG A 102 -15.53 14.17 18.33
CA ARG A 102 -16.43 15.31 18.34
C ARG A 102 -17.64 15.05 17.45
N ASP A 103 -18.74 15.74 17.76
CA ASP A 103 -19.86 15.83 16.83
C ASP A 103 -19.39 16.54 15.55
N PRO A 104 -19.70 16.04 14.35
CA PRO A 104 -19.31 16.70 13.09
C PRO A 104 -19.76 18.16 13.00
N ALA A 105 -20.87 18.51 13.65
CA ALA A 105 -21.36 19.88 13.69
C ALA A 105 -20.57 20.81 14.64
N GLU A 106 -19.78 20.25 15.57
CA GLU A 106 -18.94 21.01 16.51
C GLU A 106 -17.49 21.20 15.99
N THR A 107 -17.13 20.52 14.89
CA THR A 107 -15.72 20.47 14.41
C THR A 107 -15.22 21.78 13.79
N ALA A 108 -16.08 22.70 13.43
CA ALA A 108 -15.66 24.00 12.93
C ALA A 108 -16.35 25.12 13.73
N ASP A 109 -15.59 25.88 14.51
CA ASP A 109 -16.04 27.19 14.96
C ASP A 109 -16.05 28.13 13.74
N ILE A 110 -17.19 28.11 13.05
CA ILE A 110 -17.41 28.97 11.86
C ILE A 110 -17.91 30.35 12.24
N SER A 111 -18.13 30.64 13.51
CA SER A 111 -18.71 31.93 13.96
C SER A 111 -17.85 33.11 13.53
N ALA A 112 -16.54 33.02 13.76
CA ALA A 112 -15.59 34.05 13.33
C ALA A 112 -15.48 34.18 11.79
N ALA A 113 -15.61 33.06 11.09
CA ALA A 113 -15.62 33.04 9.63
C ALA A 113 -16.88 33.69 9.07
N VAL A 114 -18.05 33.36 9.66
CA VAL A 114 -19.35 33.90 9.28
C VAL A 114 -19.37 35.43 9.46
N GLN A 115 -18.83 35.95 10.57
CA GLN A 115 -18.75 37.39 10.77
C GLN A 115 -17.91 38.11 9.69
N LYS A 116 -16.81 37.49 9.23
CA LYS A 116 -16.01 38.05 8.13
C LYS A 116 -16.72 37.92 6.79
N LEU A 117 -17.48 36.80 6.54
CA LEU A 117 -18.25 36.59 5.32
C LEU A 117 -19.42 37.57 5.20
N LEU A 118 -19.87 38.15 6.32
CA LEU A 118 -20.95 39.12 6.32
C LEU A 118 -20.64 40.33 5.43
N ALA A 119 -19.38 40.70 5.26
CA ALA A 119 -18.96 41.74 4.31
C ALA A 119 -19.37 41.44 2.85
N TRP A 120 -19.54 40.17 2.49
CA TRP A 120 -20.01 39.71 1.19
C TRP A 120 -21.42 39.12 1.21
N CYS A 121 -22.24 39.43 2.22
CA CYS A 121 -23.55 38.84 2.42
C CYS A 121 -24.47 38.92 1.19
N GLU A 122 -24.32 39.98 0.40
CA GLU A 122 -25.09 40.19 -0.83
C GLU A 122 -24.71 39.24 -2.00
N ASN A 123 -23.57 38.53 -1.88
CA ASN A 123 -23.11 37.59 -2.91
C ASN A 123 -23.67 36.17 -2.72
N PHE A 124 -24.42 35.95 -1.65
CA PHE A 124 -24.89 34.62 -1.28
C PHE A 124 -26.41 34.52 -1.27
N LEU A 125 -26.97 33.72 -2.19
CA LEU A 125 -28.39 33.45 -2.28
C LEU A 125 -28.68 31.96 -2.37
N THR A 126 -29.77 31.52 -1.76
CA THR A 126 -30.38 30.23 -2.06
C THR A 126 -31.11 30.27 -3.41
N ASN A 127 -31.37 29.11 -4.01
CA ASN A 127 -32.18 29.05 -5.23
C ASN A 127 -33.65 29.52 -4.97
N GLU A 128 -34.15 29.25 -3.78
CA GLU A 128 -35.51 29.70 -3.37
C GLU A 128 -35.56 31.21 -3.25
N ASP A 129 -34.58 31.83 -2.60
CA ASP A 129 -34.52 33.29 -2.47
C ASP A 129 -34.30 33.99 -3.82
N ARG A 130 -33.50 33.39 -4.71
CA ARG A 130 -33.33 33.90 -6.08
C ARG A 130 -34.67 33.86 -6.85
N THR A 131 -35.41 32.76 -6.73
CA THR A 131 -36.74 32.63 -7.35
C THR A 131 -37.69 33.65 -6.76
N TRP A 132 -37.64 33.90 -5.45
CA TRP A 132 -38.43 34.91 -4.79
C TRP A 132 -38.12 36.33 -5.29
N LEU A 133 -36.84 36.67 -5.46
CA LEU A 133 -36.38 37.97 -5.97
C LEU A 133 -36.75 38.22 -7.44
N THR A 134 -36.66 37.19 -8.27
CA THR A 134 -36.99 37.28 -9.70
C THR A 134 -38.48 37.20 -9.98
N SER A 135 -39.29 36.83 -9.01
CA SER A 135 -40.73 36.87 -9.07
C SER A 135 -41.26 38.31 -8.86
N THR A 136 -42.59 38.48 -9.04
CA THR A 136 -43.26 39.75 -8.74
C THR A 136 -43.05 40.27 -7.31
N ASN A 137 -42.65 39.38 -6.38
CA ASN A 137 -42.41 39.75 -4.99
C ASN A 137 -41.14 40.65 -4.80
N GLY A 138 -40.07 40.42 -5.55
CA GLY A 138 -38.85 41.25 -5.48
C GLY A 138 -39.06 42.68 -6.01
N ALA A 139 -40.07 42.92 -6.82
CA ALA A 139 -40.46 44.22 -7.31
C ALA A 139 -41.53 44.92 -6.44
N ASN A 140 -42.14 44.18 -5.48
CA ASN A 140 -43.27 44.67 -4.69
C ASN A 140 -42.79 45.15 -3.28
N ASP A 141 -42.85 46.45 -3.04
CA ASP A 141 -42.45 47.05 -1.75
C ASP A 141 -43.21 46.48 -0.54
N LYS A 142 -44.47 46.16 -0.74
CA LYS A 142 -45.31 45.55 0.28
C LYS A 142 -44.84 44.13 0.67
N ALA A 143 -44.39 43.35 -0.32
CA ALA A 143 -43.82 42.01 -0.06
C ALA A 143 -42.47 42.12 0.67
N ILE A 144 -41.65 43.07 0.26
CA ILE A 144 -40.32 43.36 0.85
C ILE A 144 -40.50 43.75 2.32
N SER A 145 -41.36 44.79 2.58
CA SER A 145 -41.63 45.29 3.95
C SER A 145 -42.25 44.23 4.83
N SER A 146 -43.14 43.41 4.29
CA SER A 146 -43.76 42.27 5.04
C SER A 146 -42.76 41.18 5.39
N ARG A 147 -41.78 40.90 4.54
CA ARG A 147 -40.70 39.91 4.83
C ARG A 147 -39.75 40.49 5.87
N ALA A 148 -39.31 41.72 5.69
CA ALA A 148 -38.43 42.39 6.67
C ALA A 148 -39.09 42.50 8.07
N ALA A 149 -40.35 42.92 8.13
CA ALA A 149 -41.08 42.98 9.39
C ALA A 149 -41.24 41.63 10.08
N ARG A 150 -41.50 40.56 9.34
CA ARG A 150 -41.59 39.22 9.91
C ARG A 150 -40.24 38.75 10.51
N LEU A 151 -39.11 39.13 9.94
CA LEU A 151 -37.80 38.79 10.48
C LEU A 151 -37.48 39.63 11.72
N LEU A 152 -37.83 40.91 11.72
CA LEU A 152 -37.67 41.83 12.85
C LEU A 152 -38.42 41.37 14.09
N TYR A 153 -39.67 40.91 13.92
CA TYR A 153 -40.54 40.45 15.03
C TYR A 153 -40.38 38.96 15.33
N ARG A 154 -39.38 38.27 14.83
CA ARG A 154 -39.11 36.86 15.13
C ARG A 154 -38.66 36.73 16.60
N PRO A 155 -39.24 35.83 17.42
CA PRO A 155 -38.92 35.71 18.86
C PRO A 155 -37.47 35.35 19.16
N VAL A 156 -36.80 34.62 18.25
CA VAL A 156 -35.41 34.19 18.36
C VAL A 156 -34.77 34.33 17.00
N SER A 157 -33.71 35.09 16.91
CA SER A 157 -32.81 35.07 15.73
C SER A 157 -31.81 33.93 15.89
N PRO A 158 -31.63 33.06 14.90
CA PRO A 158 -30.57 32.04 14.92
C PRO A 158 -29.16 32.64 14.82
N THR A 159 -29.05 33.92 14.57
CA THR A 159 -27.78 34.62 14.28
C THR A 159 -27.67 35.91 15.10
N ASP A 160 -26.45 36.27 15.43
CA ASP A 160 -26.13 37.45 16.29
C ASP A 160 -25.84 38.74 15.49
N TRP A 161 -25.93 38.73 14.14
CA TRP A 161 -25.70 39.92 13.34
C TRP A 161 -26.96 40.79 13.19
N GLY A 162 -26.71 42.08 12.97
CA GLY A 162 -27.79 43.10 12.98
C GLY A 162 -28.69 42.99 11.75
N THR A 163 -29.95 43.36 11.94
CA THR A 163 -30.98 43.48 10.90
C THR A 163 -30.58 44.43 9.76
N ALA A 164 -29.64 45.34 10.03
CA ALA A 164 -29.12 46.29 9.03
C ALA A 164 -28.30 45.61 7.91
N ASP A 165 -27.59 44.49 8.26
CA ASP A 165 -26.69 43.81 7.34
C ASP A 165 -27.45 42.85 6.43
N ASP A 166 -28.43 42.10 6.95
CA ASP A 166 -29.26 41.14 6.23
C ASP A 166 -30.75 41.32 6.52
N PRO A 167 -31.36 42.44 6.07
CA PRO A 167 -32.73 42.81 6.44
C PRO A 167 -33.78 41.84 5.93
N LEU A 168 -33.50 41.01 4.95
CA LEU A 168 -34.39 40.03 4.36
C LEU A 168 -34.00 38.57 4.67
N GLY A 169 -32.92 38.35 5.43
CA GLY A 169 -32.48 37.04 5.87
C GLY A 169 -31.93 36.15 4.72
N PHE A 170 -31.43 36.73 3.67
CA PHE A 170 -30.91 35.96 2.53
C PHE A 170 -29.61 35.24 2.85
N PHE A 171 -28.66 35.94 3.50
CA PHE A 171 -27.44 35.34 3.94
C PHE A 171 -27.64 34.32 5.05
N GLU A 172 -28.56 34.61 5.98
CA GLU A 172 -29.00 33.65 7.01
C GLU A 172 -29.55 32.36 6.39
N ASN A 173 -30.46 32.49 5.42
CA ASN A 173 -31.03 31.34 4.70
C ASN A 173 -29.97 30.53 3.98
N TRP A 174 -29.03 31.21 3.31
CA TRP A 174 -27.91 30.54 2.65
C TRP A 174 -27.05 29.79 3.67
N LEU A 175 -26.72 30.37 4.82
CA LEU A 175 -25.95 29.73 5.88
C LEU A 175 -26.67 28.50 6.45
N LEU A 176 -27.95 28.61 6.74
CA LEU A 176 -28.75 27.50 7.22
C LEU A 176 -28.85 26.37 6.19
N ALA A 177 -28.90 26.70 4.91
CA ALA A 177 -28.91 25.72 3.83
C ALA A 177 -27.58 24.92 3.75
N GLN A 178 -26.45 25.49 4.20
CA GLN A 178 -25.19 24.75 4.27
C GLN A 178 -25.22 23.63 5.33
N GLY A 179 -25.94 23.85 6.43
CA GLY A 179 -26.12 22.85 7.50
C GLY A 179 -27.08 21.71 7.16
N ASN A 180 -27.99 21.91 6.20
CA ASN A 180 -28.98 20.91 5.77
C ASN A 180 -28.40 20.02 4.67
N THR A 181 -27.76 18.90 5.06
CA THR A 181 -27.47 17.80 4.15
C THR A 181 -28.56 16.75 4.25
N ASN A 182 -28.97 16.14 3.13
CA ASN A 182 -29.97 15.06 3.13
C ASN A 182 -29.54 13.84 3.96
N THR A 183 -28.27 13.77 4.34
CA THR A 183 -27.69 12.64 5.07
C THR A 183 -27.74 12.85 6.59
N PHE A 184 -27.52 14.08 7.08
CA PHE A 184 -27.45 14.36 8.52
C PHE A 184 -28.71 15.06 9.02
N THR A 185 -29.24 14.63 10.16
CA THR A 185 -30.32 15.28 10.88
C THR A 185 -29.85 15.60 12.31
N ARG A 186 -30.47 16.59 12.95
CA ARG A 186 -30.22 16.86 14.38
C ARG A 186 -31.33 16.25 15.23
N ILE A 187 -30.94 15.40 16.17
CA ILE A 187 -31.82 14.79 17.17
C ILE A 187 -31.31 15.17 18.54
N SER A 188 -32.11 15.89 19.30
CA SER A 188 -31.75 16.37 20.67
C SER A 188 -30.40 17.11 20.70
N GLY A 189 -30.11 17.93 19.69
CA GLY A 189 -28.88 18.71 19.60
C GLY A 189 -27.65 17.97 19.05
N ARG A 190 -27.73 16.68 18.80
CA ARG A 190 -26.63 15.85 18.25
C ARG A 190 -26.87 15.48 16.80
N THR A 191 -25.78 15.34 16.05
CA THR A 191 -25.81 14.90 14.65
C THR A 191 -26.11 13.43 14.55
N ALA A 192 -27.11 13.08 13.75
CA ALA A 192 -27.52 11.70 13.52
C ALA A 192 -27.85 11.45 12.05
N VAL A 193 -27.76 10.18 11.64
CA VAL A 193 -28.22 9.67 10.34
C VAL A 193 -29.40 8.76 10.59
N LYS A 194 -30.49 8.95 9.84
CA LYS A 194 -31.65 8.06 9.89
C LYS A 194 -31.55 7.02 8.78
N THR A 195 -31.73 5.75 9.16
CA THR A 195 -31.88 4.68 8.18
C THR A 195 -33.27 4.71 7.53
N PRO A 196 -33.47 4.12 6.36
CA PRO A 196 -34.79 3.96 5.76
C PRO A 196 -35.80 3.23 6.68
N GLU A 197 -35.29 2.40 7.59
CA GLU A 197 -36.06 1.63 8.58
C GLU A 197 -36.43 2.47 9.81
N GLY A 198 -35.99 3.74 9.89
CA GLY A 198 -36.32 4.67 10.98
C GLY A 198 -35.39 4.64 12.18
N SER A 199 -34.35 3.78 12.20
CA SER A 199 -33.36 3.80 13.25
C SER A 199 -32.43 5.00 13.11
N ALA A 200 -32.06 5.62 14.25
CA ALA A 200 -31.13 6.74 14.29
C ALA A 200 -29.74 6.26 14.71
N TRP A 201 -28.73 6.72 13.98
CA TRP A 201 -27.32 6.52 14.29
C TRP A 201 -26.68 7.87 14.59
N PHE A 202 -26.25 8.08 15.83
CA PHE A 202 -25.52 9.27 16.23
C PHE A 202 -24.09 9.19 15.74
N VAL A 203 -23.57 10.29 15.23
CA VAL A 203 -22.29 10.34 14.52
C VAL A 203 -21.27 11.11 15.34
N LEU A 204 -20.10 10.51 15.54
CA LEU A 204 -18.91 11.18 16.04
C LEU A 204 -17.79 11.05 15.00
N THR A 205 -16.95 12.07 14.89
CA THR A 205 -15.75 12.07 14.07
C THR A 205 -14.52 12.27 14.94
N MET A 206 -13.44 11.61 14.58
CA MET A 206 -12.14 11.73 15.22
C MET A 206 -11.07 11.89 14.16
N GLN A 207 -10.13 12.80 14.39
CA GLN A 207 -8.94 12.93 13.57
C GLN A 207 -7.73 12.36 14.30
N THR A 208 -6.92 11.57 13.60
CA THR A 208 -5.68 11.01 14.13
C THR A 208 -4.51 11.81 13.57
N GLU A 209 -3.64 12.33 14.45
CA GLU A 209 -2.41 13.04 14.04
C GLU A 209 -1.28 12.10 13.66
N ALA A 210 -1.29 10.89 14.16
CA ALA A 210 -0.19 9.95 14.03
C ALA A 210 -0.20 9.25 12.67
N ALA A 211 0.94 9.32 11.98
CA ALA A 211 1.33 8.25 11.08
C ALA A 211 1.32 6.95 11.88
N ILE A 212 0.48 6.00 11.47
CA ILE A 212 0.30 4.73 12.18
C ILE A 212 1.65 4.05 12.29
N SER A 213 2.12 3.85 13.52
CA SER A 213 3.35 3.12 13.78
C SER A 213 3.16 1.69 13.28
N ALA A 214 3.98 1.28 12.31
CA ALA A 214 3.93 -0.06 11.72
C ALA A 214 4.42 -1.15 12.69
N VAL A 215 4.83 -0.80 13.92
CA VAL A 215 5.52 -1.73 14.83
C VAL A 215 4.71 -1.91 16.12
N GLY A 216 4.08 -3.06 16.22
CA GLY A 216 3.83 -3.77 17.49
C GLY A 216 2.54 -3.48 18.23
N GLU A 217 2.01 -2.30 18.25
CA GLU A 217 0.81 -1.95 19.03
C GLU A 217 -0.33 -1.44 18.12
N ALA A 218 -1.56 -1.78 18.49
CA ALA A 218 -2.77 -1.25 17.86
C ALA A 218 -3.46 -0.25 18.81
N PRO A 219 -2.87 0.94 19.06
CA PRO A 219 -3.35 1.86 20.08
C PRO A 219 -4.74 2.38 19.74
N LEU A 220 -5.03 2.63 18.46
CA LEU A 220 -6.31 3.15 18.01
C LEU A 220 -7.44 2.11 18.15
N THR A 221 -7.21 0.89 17.67
CA THR A 221 -8.17 -0.22 17.80
C THR A 221 -8.45 -0.54 19.25
N GLN A 222 -7.43 -0.56 20.11
CA GLN A 222 -7.59 -0.80 21.55
C GLN A 222 -8.34 0.35 22.23
N ALA A 223 -8.04 1.60 21.86
CA ALA A 223 -8.71 2.77 22.41
C ALA A 223 -10.20 2.77 22.06
N ILE A 224 -10.54 2.44 20.82
CA ILE A 224 -11.94 2.35 20.37
C ILE A 224 -12.65 1.19 21.06
N SER A 225 -12.01 0.02 21.21
CA SER A 225 -12.62 -1.11 21.91
C SER A 225 -12.95 -0.78 23.37
N LYS A 226 -12.05 -0.14 24.12
CA LYS A 226 -12.32 0.34 25.49
C LYS A 226 -13.43 1.39 25.53
N ALA A 227 -13.48 2.28 24.54
CA ALA A 227 -14.52 3.28 24.46
C ALA A 227 -15.88 2.67 24.10
N GLU A 228 -15.93 1.61 23.29
CA GLU A 228 -17.11 0.82 22.99
C GLU A 228 -17.63 0.12 24.27
N GLU A 229 -16.75 -0.49 25.06
CA GLU A 229 -17.12 -1.08 26.36
C GLU A 229 -17.70 -0.03 27.31
N ALA A 230 -17.11 1.18 27.38
CA ALA A 230 -17.62 2.27 28.19
C ALA A 230 -19.01 2.76 27.71
N ALA A 231 -19.22 2.85 26.41
CA ALA A 231 -20.49 3.21 25.80
C ALA A 231 -21.59 2.19 26.13
N ILE A 232 -21.30 0.90 26.02
CA ILE A 232 -22.24 -0.19 26.35
C ILE A 232 -22.54 -0.19 27.84
N ALA A 233 -21.55 0.01 28.70
CA ALA A 233 -21.74 0.07 30.14
C ALA A 233 -22.63 1.25 30.56
N ALA A 234 -22.54 2.41 29.91
CA ALA A 234 -23.31 3.61 30.21
C ALA A 234 -24.74 3.56 29.68
N SER A 235 -25.05 2.77 28.68
CA SER A 235 -26.35 2.77 27.97
C SER A 235 -27.09 1.43 27.99
N GLY A 236 -26.47 0.37 28.52
CA GLY A 236 -27.08 -0.96 28.65
C GLY A 236 -27.11 -1.78 27.35
N SER A 237 -27.74 -2.95 27.44
CA SER A 237 -27.86 -3.90 26.33
C SER A 237 -28.73 -3.32 25.20
N GLY A 238 -28.24 -3.39 23.97
CA GLY A 238 -28.96 -2.90 22.78
C GLY A 238 -28.22 -1.76 22.06
N THR A 239 -27.19 -1.21 22.68
CA THR A 239 -26.31 -0.23 22.02
C THR A 239 -25.39 -0.92 20.99
N LYS A 240 -25.37 -0.38 19.78
CA LYS A 240 -24.49 -0.80 18.71
C LYS A 240 -23.51 0.33 18.41
N VAL A 241 -22.24 0.00 18.31
CA VAL A 241 -21.17 0.93 17.91
C VAL A 241 -20.53 0.42 16.64
N LEU A 242 -20.38 1.28 15.65
CA LEU A 242 -19.68 1.00 14.40
C LEU A 242 -18.59 2.03 14.22
N ALA A 243 -17.34 1.61 14.28
CA ALA A 243 -16.19 2.47 13.97
C ALA A 243 -15.61 2.08 12.62
N ALA A 244 -15.33 3.06 11.77
CA ALA A 244 -14.77 2.86 10.45
C ALA A 244 -13.87 4.03 10.05
N GLY A 245 -12.86 3.74 9.23
CA GLY A 245 -11.92 4.73 8.72
C GLY A 245 -10.65 4.10 8.21
N ILE A 246 -9.97 4.78 7.31
CA ILE A 246 -8.69 4.32 6.75
C ILE A 246 -7.65 4.05 7.87
N PRO A 247 -7.54 4.86 8.94
CA PRO A 247 -6.61 4.61 10.04
C PRO A 247 -6.79 3.23 10.68
N LEU A 248 -8.02 2.81 10.93
CA LEU A 248 -8.32 1.50 11.53
C LEU A 248 -7.94 0.33 10.63
N ILE A 249 -8.24 0.46 9.33
CA ILE A 249 -7.87 -0.55 8.33
C ILE A 249 -6.36 -0.66 8.25
N SER A 250 -5.67 0.48 8.17
CA SER A 250 -4.21 0.53 8.06
C SER A 250 -3.52 -0.07 9.29
N GLU A 251 -4.02 0.25 10.49
CA GLU A 251 -3.52 -0.32 11.75
C GLU A 251 -3.72 -1.83 11.81
N ALA A 252 -4.92 -2.32 11.46
CA ALA A 252 -5.21 -3.76 11.45
C ALA A 252 -4.34 -4.52 10.45
N VAL A 253 -4.14 -3.97 9.24
CA VAL A 253 -3.27 -4.55 8.22
C VAL A 253 -1.81 -4.56 8.69
N ALA A 254 -1.31 -3.45 9.24
CA ALA A 254 0.06 -3.35 9.76
C ALA A 254 0.30 -4.32 10.93
N GLN A 255 -0.63 -4.42 11.87
CA GLN A 255 -0.54 -5.34 13.00
C GLN A 255 -0.53 -6.80 12.54
N ARG A 256 -1.41 -7.14 11.60
CA ARG A 256 -1.46 -8.49 11.01
C ARG A 256 -0.17 -8.83 10.29
N ALA A 257 0.32 -7.92 9.44
CA ALA A 257 1.57 -8.09 8.72
C ALA A 257 2.77 -8.28 9.68
N SER A 258 2.82 -7.50 10.76
CA SER A 258 3.86 -7.62 11.80
C SER A 258 3.81 -8.96 12.54
N ARG A 259 2.61 -9.42 12.94
CA ARG A 259 2.43 -10.73 13.57
C ARG A 259 2.81 -11.87 12.62
N GLU A 260 2.35 -11.83 11.38
CA GLU A 260 2.69 -12.83 10.37
C GLU A 260 4.19 -12.86 10.09
N ALA A 261 4.83 -11.69 9.91
CA ALA A 261 6.26 -11.60 9.69
C ALA A 261 7.07 -12.19 10.88
N THR A 262 6.65 -11.88 12.10
CA THR A 262 7.30 -12.42 13.32
C THR A 262 7.11 -13.93 13.43
N LEU A 263 5.89 -14.43 13.24
CA LEU A 263 5.58 -15.86 13.37
C LEU A 263 6.25 -16.68 12.26
N ILE A 264 6.09 -16.26 10.99
CA ILE A 264 6.69 -16.92 9.83
C ILE A 264 8.21 -16.86 9.93
N GLY A 265 8.78 -15.71 10.31
CA GLY A 265 10.22 -15.56 10.52
C GLY A 265 10.77 -16.46 11.63
N ALA A 266 10.08 -16.55 12.77
CA ALA A 266 10.47 -17.40 13.88
C ALA A 266 10.38 -18.89 13.49
N ILE A 267 9.31 -19.34 12.86
CA ILE A 267 9.16 -20.72 12.39
C ILE A 267 10.21 -21.04 11.33
N SER A 268 10.47 -20.14 10.39
CA SER A 268 11.50 -20.29 9.37
C SER A 268 12.89 -20.45 9.99
N MET A 269 13.25 -19.56 10.91
CA MET A 269 14.55 -19.60 11.58
C MET A 269 14.74 -20.87 12.44
N ALA A 270 13.71 -21.24 13.20
CA ALA A 270 13.70 -22.47 13.97
C ALA A 270 13.78 -23.70 13.07
N GLY A 271 13.04 -23.71 11.97
CA GLY A 271 13.06 -24.78 10.97
C GLY A 271 14.44 -24.94 10.31
N ILE A 272 15.07 -23.84 9.89
CA ILE A 272 16.41 -23.86 9.31
C ILE A 272 17.44 -24.36 10.35
N ALA A 273 17.37 -23.87 11.60
CA ALA A 273 18.24 -24.35 12.67
C ALA A 273 18.06 -25.86 12.95
N LEU A 274 16.80 -26.32 12.95
CA LEU A 274 16.48 -27.75 13.12
C LEU A 274 17.06 -28.59 11.98
N VAL A 275 16.91 -28.14 10.74
CA VAL A 275 17.47 -28.82 9.56
C VAL A 275 18.98 -28.90 9.64
N ILE A 276 19.66 -27.80 10.01
CA ILE A 276 21.12 -27.80 10.22
C ILE A 276 21.51 -28.80 11.33
N LEU A 277 20.79 -28.77 12.46
CA LEU A 277 21.06 -29.67 13.58
C LEU A 277 20.83 -31.14 13.21
N ALA A 278 19.78 -31.44 12.49
CA ALA A 278 19.47 -32.81 12.01
C ALA A 278 20.54 -33.35 11.05
N PHE A 279 21.11 -32.48 10.21
CA PHE A 279 22.15 -32.88 9.25
C PHE A 279 23.54 -32.96 9.85
N PHE A 280 23.94 -31.99 10.67
CA PHE A 280 25.32 -31.89 11.19
C PHE A 280 25.47 -32.38 12.62
N ALA A 281 24.37 -32.55 13.36
CA ALA A 281 24.35 -32.96 14.79
C ALA A 281 25.26 -32.08 15.69
N ARG A 282 25.46 -30.81 15.32
CA ARG A 282 26.31 -29.82 15.99
C ARG A 282 25.72 -28.45 15.95
N ILE A 283 26.01 -27.63 16.96
CA ILE A 283 25.58 -26.24 17.05
C ILE A 283 26.52 -25.30 16.27
N ALA A 284 27.79 -25.65 16.11
CA ALA A 284 28.78 -24.79 15.44
C ALA A 284 28.35 -24.35 14.00
N PRO A 285 27.82 -25.24 13.14
CA PRO A 285 27.32 -24.82 11.83
C PRO A 285 26.19 -23.80 11.89
N ILE A 286 25.34 -23.84 12.93
CA ILE A 286 24.25 -22.86 13.13
C ILE A 286 24.85 -21.49 13.44
N ILE A 287 25.85 -21.44 14.35
CA ILE A 287 26.53 -20.19 14.73
C ILE A 287 27.24 -19.57 13.53
N GLU A 288 27.92 -20.40 12.72
CA GLU A 288 28.63 -19.92 11.53
C GLU A 288 27.63 -19.40 10.46
N ALA A 289 26.53 -20.12 10.22
CA ALA A 289 25.48 -19.68 9.31
C ALA A 289 24.85 -18.36 9.80
N ALA A 290 24.47 -18.29 11.07
CA ALA A 290 23.89 -17.08 11.66
C ALA A 290 24.86 -15.89 11.59
N GLY A 291 26.15 -16.11 11.84
CA GLY A 291 27.18 -15.08 11.72
C GLY A 291 27.28 -14.52 10.31
N VAL A 292 27.39 -15.39 9.30
CA VAL A 292 27.44 -14.95 7.88
C VAL A 292 26.18 -14.21 7.47
N LEU A 293 25.02 -14.68 7.91
CA LEU A 293 23.73 -14.02 7.62
C LEU A 293 23.65 -12.63 8.22
N LEU A 294 24.02 -12.48 9.50
CA LEU A 294 24.01 -11.18 10.17
C LEU A 294 24.94 -10.18 9.47
N PHE A 295 26.15 -10.63 9.08
CA PHE A 295 27.07 -9.82 8.27
C PHE A 295 26.45 -9.42 6.93
N SER A 296 25.80 -10.35 6.24
CA SER A 296 25.20 -10.09 4.93
C SER A 296 24.04 -9.12 5.02
N ILE A 297 23.19 -9.23 6.03
CA ILE A 297 22.07 -8.30 6.25
C ILE A 297 22.59 -6.91 6.60
N ALA A 298 23.56 -6.80 7.52
CA ALA A 298 24.11 -5.51 7.89
C ALA A 298 24.75 -4.79 6.70
N PHE A 299 25.48 -5.53 5.86
CA PHE A 299 26.07 -5.00 4.63
C PHE A 299 25.02 -4.59 3.60
N ALA A 300 24.02 -5.44 3.37
CA ALA A 300 22.94 -5.17 2.41
C ALA A 300 22.13 -3.93 2.83
N PHE A 301 21.80 -3.83 4.12
CA PHE A 301 21.11 -2.67 4.69
C PHE A 301 21.92 -1.39 4.50
N ALA A 302 23.20 -1.41 4.89
CA ALA A 302 24.08 -0.25 4.74
C ALA A 302 24.27 0.15 3.27
N ALA A 303 24.46 -0.82 2.37
CA ALA A 303 24.64 -0.56 0.94
C ALA A 303 23.37 0.05 0.30
N THR A 304 22.19 -0.44 0.69
CA THR A 304 20.91 0.10 0.22
C THR A 304 20.69 1.53 0.72
N LEU A 305 20.94 1.77 2.01
CA LEU A 305 20.83 3.11 2.60
C LEU A 305 21.79 4.12 1.96
N LEU A 306 23.03 3.68 1.68
CA LEU A 306 24.01 4.54 0.99
C LEU A 306 23.62 4.85 -0.46
N THR A 307 22.90 3.94 -1.12
CA THR A 307 22.53 4.07 -2.54
C THR A 307 21.28 4.95 -2.71
N PHE A 308 20.27 4.77 -1.86
CA PHE A 308 18.95 5.42 -2.02
C PHE A 308 18.68 6.50 -0.97
N GLY A 309 19.42 6.55 0.13
CA GLY A 309 19.20 7.48 1.23
C GLY A 309 18.05 7.11 2.16
N GLU A 310 17.20 6.17 1.77
CA GLU A 310 16.01 5.69 2.49
C GLU A 310 15.77 4.21 2.22
N ILE A 311 15.02 3.54 3.11
CA ILE A 311 14.68 2.12 2.94
C ILE A 311 13.19 1.94 3.14
N HIS A 312 12.53 1.31 2.18
CA HIS A 312 11.12 0.97 2.28
C HIS A 312 10.93 -0.34 3.09
N VAL A 313 9.87 -0.40 3.91
CA VAL A 313 9.53 -1.60 4.72
C VAL A 313 9.44 -2.85 3.85
N ILE A 314 8.90 -2.75 2.65
CA ILE A 314 8.86 -3.87 1.69
C ILE A 314 10.25 -4.39 1.37
N THR A 315 11.27 -3.52 1.23
CA THR A 315 12.66 -3.94 1.02
C THR A 315 13.19 -4.74 2.21
N ILE A 316 12.81 -4.39 3.43
CA ILE A 316 13.18 -5.13 4.64
C ILE A 316 12.48 -6.50 4.66
N VAL A 317 11.19 -6.55 4.35
CA VAL A 317 10.41 -7.81 4.29
C VAL A 317 10.96 -8.75 3.21
N PHE A 318 11.17 -8.26 1.99
CA PHE A 318 11.79 -9.05 0.93
C PHE A 318 13.27 -9.33 1.21
N GLY A 319 13.96 -8.43 1.91
CA GLY A 319 15.34 -8.62 2.33
C GLY A 319 15.49 -9.72 3.39
N ALA A 320 14.53 -9.87 4.30
CA ALA A 320 14.50 -11.01 5.22
C ALA A 320 14.43 -12.35 4.45
N THR A 321 13.83 -12.36 3.29
CA THR A 321 13.81 -13.53 2.41
C THR A 321 15.16 -13.83 1.74
N LEU A 322 16.05 -12.83 1.61
CA LEU A 322 17.44 -13.03 1.19
C LEU A 322 18.19 -14.02 2.08
N LEU A 323 17.80 -14.13 3.37
CA LEU A 323 18.36 -15.09 4.30
C LEU A 323 18.38 -16.51 3.73
N GLY A 324 17.28 -16.95 3.10
CA GLY A 324 17.20 -18.28 2.49
C GLY A 324 18.26 -18.51 1.40
N ILE A 325 18.48 -17.51 0.54
CA ILE A 325 19.45 -17.62 -0.57
C ILE A 325 20.90 -17.52 -0.07
N CYS A 326 21.17 -16.69 0.92
CA CYS A 326 22.51 -16.55 1.49
C CYS A 326 22.95 -17.84 2.23
N VAL A 327 22.03 -18.50 2.91
CA VAL A 327 22.32 -19.77 3.62
C VAL A 327 22.75 -20.87 2.64
N ASP A 328 22.30 -20.85 1.40
CA ASP A 328 22.66 -21.86 0.40
C ASP A 328 24.17 -21.94 0.18
N TYR A 329 24.85 -20.79 0.10
CA TYR A 329 26.33 -20.75 -0.01
C TYR A 329 27.03 -21.37 1.20
N VAL A 330 26.47 -21.15 2.40
CA VAL A 330 26.97 -21.75 3.65
C VAL A 330 26.80 -23.27 3.62
N PHE A 331 25.65 -23.78 3.17
CA PHE A 331 25.40 -25.20 3.06
C PHE A 331 26.34 -25.91 2.07
N HIS A 332 26.60 -25.26 0.92
CA HIS A 332 27.56 -25.82 -0.04
C HIS A 332 28.95 -25.95 0.55
N LEU A 333 29.40 -24.98 1.35
CA LEU A 333 30.68 -25.05 2.02
C LEU A 333 30.70 -26.11 3.14
N LEU A 334 29.69 -26.11 4.02
CA LEU A 334 29.62 -27.05 5.14
C LEU A 334 29.52 -28.50 4.66
N CYS A 335 28.72 -28.79 3.65
CA CYS A 335 28.61 -30.14 3.08
C CYS A 335 29.91 -30.57 2.37
N ALA A 336 30.61 -29.65 1.72
CA ALA A 336 31.91 -29.95 1.13
C ALA A 336 32.98 -30.21 2.18
N ALA A 337 32.87 -29.58 3.37
CA ALA A 337 33.83 -29.76 4.49
C ALA A 337 33.69 -31.12 5.21
N VAL A 338 32.52 -31.76 5.15
CA VAL A 338 32.27 -33.09 5.76
C VAL A 338 33.26 -34.16 5.29
N GLY A 339 33.85 -34.03 4.11
CA GLY A 339 34.86 -34.96 3.58
C GLY A 339 36.30 -34.79 4.15
N GLY A 340 36.48 -33.96 5.17
CA GLY A 340 37.78 -33.70 5.77
C GLY A 340 38.76 -32.89 4.90
N ARG A 341 38.25 -32.11 3.96
CA ARG A 341 39.04 -31.27 3.08
C ARG A 341 39.64 -30.09 3.80
N THR A 342 40.85 -29.71 3.40
CA THR A 342 41.49 -28.50 3.90
C THR A 342 40.83 -27.23 3.37
N ALA A 343 41.04 -26.12 4.04
CA ALA A 343 40.48 -24.81 3.61
C ALA A 343 40.88 -24.43 2.19
N GLN A 344 42.03 -24.84 1.71
CA GLN A 344 42.54 -24.58 0.37
C GLN A 344 41.80 -25.44 -0.67
N GLU A 345 41.63 -26.72 -0.36
CA GLU A 345 40.87 -27.65 -1.22
C GLU A 345 39.39 -27.26 -1.31
N LEU A 346 38.78 -26.82 -0.19
CA LEU A 346 37.39 -26.30 -0.20
C LEU A 346 37.24 -25.10 -1.13
N ARG A 347 38.13 -24.12 -1.02
CA ARG A 347 38.11 -22.95 -1.91
C ARG A 347 38.29 -23.34 -3.36
N ALA A 348 39.26 -24.20 -3.68
CA ALA A 348 39.51 -24.64 -5.05
C ALA A 348 38.31 -25.39 -5.66
N ALA A 349 37.64 -26.25 -4.86
CA ALA A 349 36.49 -27.01 -5.29
C ALA A 349 35.24 -26.16 -5.50
N LEU A 350 35.02 -25.15 -4.63
CA LEU A 350 33.79 -24.35 -4.63
C LEU A 350 33.92 -23.03 -5.41
N PHE A 351 35.12 -22.54 -5.69
CA PHE A 351 35.32 -21.25 -6.36
C PHE A 351 34.53 -21.13 -7.67
N LYS A 352 34.75 -22.06 -8.60
CA LYS A 352 34.09 -22.01 -9.91
C LYS A 352 32.57 -22.15 -9.83
N PRO A 353 31.99 -23.16 -9.13
CA PRO A 353 30.55 -23.30 -9.06
C PRO A 353 29.88 -22.14 -8.31
N LEU A 354 30.43 -21.69 -7.15
CA LEU A 354 29.85 -20.56 -6.40
C LEU A 354 29.98 -19.23 -7.16
N THR A 355 31.09 -19.02 -7.90
CA THR A 355 31.23 -17.80 -8.73
C THR A 355 30.23 -17.79 -9.86
N ALA A 356 30.05 -18.93 -10.54
CA ALA A 356 29.06 -19.04 -11.64
C ALA A 356 27.62 -18.81 -11.11
N SER A 357 27.28 -19.40 -9.95
CA SER A 357 26.03 -19.18 -9.24
C SER A 357 25.85 -17.71 -8.88
N LEU A 358 26.83 -17.07 -8.23
CA LEU A 358 26.77 -15.65 -7.90
C LEU A 358 26.52 -14.78 -9.14
N VAL A 359 27.32 -14.97 -10.19
CA VAL A 359 27.23 -14.14 -11.39
C VAL A 359 25.88 -14.32 -12.10
N SER A 360 25.35 -15.57 -12.15
CA SER A 360 24.03 -15.83 -12.72
C SER A 360 22.92 -15.14 -11.93
N THR A 361 22.96 -15.22 -10.60
CA THR A 361 21.95 -14.60 -9.73
C THR A 361 22.07 -13.07 -9.74
N LEU A 362 23.30 -12.53 -9.72
CA LEU A 362 23.51 -11.08 -9.87
C LEU A 362 23.02 -10.55 -11.23
N ALA A 363 23.21 -11.31 -12.32
CA ALA A 363 22.70 -10.92 -13.63
C ALA A 363 21.16 -10.82 -13.64
N GLY A 364 20.46 -11.72 -12.95
CA GLY A 364 19.01 -11.66 -12.77
C GLY A 364 18.57 -10.40 -12.01
N TYR A 365 19.19 -10.12 -10.88
CA TYR A 365 18.88 -8.93 -10.07
C TYR A 365 19.29 -7.62 -10.76
N ALA A 366 20.39 -7.60 -11.51
CA ALA A 366 20.83 -6.42 -12.25
C ALA A 366 19.79 -5.97 -13.29
N ILE A 367 19.09 -6.90 -13.93
CA ILE A 367 18.02 -6.58 -14.87
C ILE A 367 16.82 -5.97 -14.14
N MET A 368 16.53 -6.40 -12.90
CA MET A 368 15.47 -5.79 -12.09
C MET A 368 15.76 -4.34 -11.71
N LEU A 369 17.03 -3.91 -11.67
CA LEU A 369 17.39 -2.49 -11.48
C LEU A 369 16.87 -1.59 -12.61
N ALA A 370 16.68 -2.13 -13.81
CA ALA A 370 16.15 -1.38 -14.94
C ALA A 370 14.60 -1.25 -14.91
N THR A 371 13.92 -1.84 -13.94
CA THR A 371 12.47 -1.72 -13.82
C THR A 371 12.08 -0.32 -13.33
N PRO A 372 10.92 0.22 -13.75
CA PRO A 372 10.47 1.56 -13.37
C PRO A 372 9.95 1.64 -11.92
N MET A 373 10.13 0.61 -11.10
CA MET A 373 9.60 0.51 -9.75
C MET A 373 10.71 0.75 -8.71
N PRO A 374 10.66 1.85 -7.91
CA PRO A 374 11.69 2.16 -6.91
C PRO A 374 11.89 1.02 -5.89
N GLY A 375 10.82 0.42 -5.40
CA GLY A 375 10.90 -0.70 -4.45
C GLY A 375 11.65 -1.92 -5.00
N LEU A 376 11.46 -2.28 -6.28
CA LEU A 376 12.19 -3.40 -6.88
C LEU A 376 13.67 -3.08 -7.08
N ARG A 377 14.03 -1.83 -7.37
CA ARG A 377 15.42 -1.38 -7.44
C ARG A 377 16.09 -1.49 -6.08
N GLN A 378 15.41 -1.07 -4.99
CA GLN A 378 15.94 -1.21 -3.63
C GLN A 378 16.14 -2.68 -3.24
N VAL A 379 15.14 -3.54 -3.49
CA VAL A 379 15.24 -4.99 -3.25
C VAL A 379 16.42 -5.60 -4.03
N SER A 380 16.61 -5.19 -5.29
CA SER A 380 17.71 -5.70 -6.13
C SER A 380 19.07 -5.32 -5.56
N VAL A 381 19.28 -4.05 -5.16
CA VAL A 381 20.55 -3.62 -4.55
C VAL A 381 20.77 -4.35 -3.23
N PHE A 382 19.74 -4.47 -2.40
CA PHE A 382 19.81 -5.18 -1.13
C PHE A 382 20.24 -6.64 -1.33
N CYS A 383 19.58 -7.35 -2.25
CA CYS A 383 19.90 -8.75 -2.55
C CYS A 383 21.29 -8.92 -3.16
N MET A 384 21.67 -8.08 -4.10
CA MET A 384 23.00 -8.14 -4.73
C MET A 384 24.12 -7.89 -3.71
N ALA A 385 23.97 -6.86 -2.88
CA ALA A 385 24.95 -6.54 -1.83
C ALA A 385 25.06 -7.68 -0.80
N GLY A 386 23.95 -8.24 -0.34
CA GLY A 386 23.91 -9.36 0.60
C GLY A 386 24.56 -10.62 0.02
N LEU A 387 24.27 -10.98 -1.23
CA LEU A 387 24.87 -12.13 -1.89
C LEU A 387 26.38 -11.98 -2.10
N VAL A 388 26.85 -10.82 -2.52
CA VAL A 388 28.27 -10.53 -2.65
C VAL A 388 28.98 -10.62 -1.30
N CYS A 389 28.37 -10.06 -0.25
CA CYS A 389 28.89 -10.16 1.10
C CYS A 389 28.98 -11.62 1.58
N THR A 390 27.91 -12.40 1.39
CA THR A 390 27.89 -13.83 1.72
C THR A 390 28.98 -14.60 0.99
N TYR A 391 29.07 -14.44 -0.33
CA TYR A 391 30.07 -15.13 -1.16
C TYR A 391 31.49 -14.84 -0.69
N LEU A 392 31.84 -13.58 -0.47
CA LEU A 392 33.16 -13.20 0.00
C LEU A 392 33.43 -13.73 1.43
N SER A 393 32.46 -13.65 2.30
CA SER A 393 32.59 -14.15 3.69
C SER A 393 32.76 -15.67 3.73
N VAL A 394 32.02 -16.41 2.90
CA VAL A 394 32.13 -17.87 2.80
C VAL A 394 33.50 -18.29 2.28
N LEU A 395 33.99 -17.68 1.21
CA LEU A 395 35.28 -18.06 0.61
C LEU A 395 36.49 -17.57 1.39
N LEU A 396 36.46 -16.35 1.97
CA LEU A 396 37.63 -15.76 2.60
C LEU A 396 37.75 -16.17 4.07
N TRP A 397 36.63 -16.25 4.80
CA TRP A 397 36.65 -16.50 6.23
C TRP A 397 36.12 -17.88 6.61
N MET A 398 34.88 -18.20 6.27
CA MET A 398 34.20 -19.40 6.71
C MET A 398 34.94 -20.68 6.27
N ALA A 399 35.53 -20.68 5.05
CA ALA A 399 36.33 -21.80 4.59
C ALA A 399 37.51 -22.19 5.50
N ARG A 400 37.92 -21.32 6.44
CA ARG A 400 38.96 -21.61 7.44
C ARG A 400 38.41 -22.33 8.66
N PHE A 401 37.16 -22.05 9.05
CA PHE A 401 36.53 -22.55 10.27
C PHE A 401 35.68 -23.78 10.00
N ALA A 402 35.07 -23.89 8.81
CA ALA A 402 34.18 -24.97 8.38
C ALA A 402 34.76 -26.39 8.66
N PRO A 403 36.07 -26.70 8.44
CA PRO A 403 36.61 -28.01 8.75
C PRO A 403 36.54 -28.37 10.24
N ASN A 404 36.55 -27.38 11.13
CA ASN A 404 36.45 -27.56 12.58
C ASN A 404 34.99 -27.57 13.05
N ALA A 405 34.09 -26.91 12.35
CA ALA A 405 32.67 -26.83 12.68
C ALA A 405 31.96 -28.16 12.40
N VAL A 406 32.41 -28.87 11.36
CA VAL A 406 31.82 -30.13 10.93
C VAL A 406 32.72 -31.31 11.41
N SER A 407 32.11 -32.35 11.95
CA SER A 407 32.85 -33.56 12.34
C SER A 407 33.36 -34.30 11.10
N GLN A 408 34.59 -34.78 11.18
CA GLN A 408 35.15 -35.65 10.13
C GLN A 408 34.37 -36.97 9.98
N ARG A 409 33.65 -37.40 11.03
CA ARG A 409 32.73 -38.53 11.02
C ARG A 409 31.48 -38.12 11.79
N PRO A 410 30.42 -37.68 11.08
CA PRO A 410 29.17 -37.37 11.78
C PRO A 410 28.62 -38.65 12.44
N SER A 411 28.30 -38.60 13.73
CA SER A 411 27.63 -39.70 14.46
C SER A 411 26.23 -40.02 13.88
N SER A 412 25.69 -39.11 13.07
CA SER A 412 24.45 -39.26 12.29
C SER A 412 24.71 -39.76 10.88
N SER A 413 25.84 -40.38 10.61
CA SER A 413 26.24 -40.88 9.27
C SER A 413 25.15 -41.66 8.56
N SER A 414 24.23 -42.27 9.29
CA SER A 414 23.14 -43.07 8.72
C SER A 414 22.04 -42.23 8.02
N PHE A 415 21.74 -40.99 8.45
CA PHE A 415 20.73 -40.14 7.78
C PHE A 415 21.34 -39.40 6.58
N PHE A 416 22.47 -38.76 6.77
CA PHE A 416 23.21 -38.01 5.75
C PHE A 416 23.61 -38.92 4.55
N GLU A 417 24.17 -40.11 4.84
CA GLU A 417 24.57 -41.09 3.82
C GLU A 417 23.35 -41.81 3.19
N ARG A 418 22.34 -42.13 3.98
CA ARG A 418 21.08 -42.72 3.45
C ARG A 418 20.38 -41.72 2.53
N PHE A 419 20.33 -40.45 2.89
CA PHE A 419 19.72 -39.42 2.07
C PHE A 419 20.51 -39.21 0.77
N ALA A 420 21.84 -39.06 0.83
CA ALA A 420 22.70 -38.94 -0.35
C ALA A 420 22.59 -40.16 -1.29
N SER A 421 22.56 -41.40 -0.71
CA SER A 421 22.40 -42.63 -1.47
C SER A 421 21.00 -42.78 -2.03
N GLY A 422 19.95 -42.38 -1.28
CA GLY A 422 18.56 -42.35 -1.75
C GLY A 422 18.37 -41.38 -2.92
N PHE A 423 18.95 -40.18 -2.80
CA PHE A 423 18.92 -39.17 -3.86
C PHE A 423 19.64 -39.65 -5.14
N ALA A 424 20.76 -40.37 -5.00
CA ALA A 424 21.46 -40.98 -6.13
C ALA A 424 20.65 -42.04 -6.85
N ARG A 425 19.73 -42.71 -6.16
CA ARG A 425 18.83 -43.74 -6.70
C ARG A 425 17.57 -43.19 -7.36
N LEU A 426 17.27 -41.88 -7.22
CA LEU A 426 16.11 -41.28 -7.86
C LEU A 426 16.15 -41.48 -9.37
N PRO A 427 14.98 -41.73 -10.03
CA PRO A 427 14.91 -41.99 -11.46
C PRO A 427 15.51 -40.81 -12.24
N ARG A 428 16.17 -41.13 -13.31
CA ARG A 428 16.67 -40.17 -14.29
C ARG A 428 16.19 -40.52 -15.69
N LEU A 429 15.95 -39.52 -16.48
CA LEU A 429 15.64 -39.69 -17.90
C LEU A 429 16.95 -39.94 -18.68
N SER A 430 17.36 -41.21 -18.75
CA SER A 430 18.64 -41.59 -19.35
C SER A 430 18.57 -41.68 -20.88
N SER A 431 17.47 -42.14 -21.46
CA SER A 431 17.37 -42.37 -22.90
C SER A 431 16.91 -41.09 -23.63
N LYS A 432 17.42 -40.88 -24.84
CA LYS A 432 16.96 -39.79 -25.70
C LYS A 432 15.45 -39.85 -25.99
N LYS A 433 14.89 -41.05 -26.14
CA LYS A 433 13.46 -41.23 -26.39
C LYS A 433 12.62 -40.85 -25.19
N SER A 434 13.04 -41.21 -23.95
CA SER A 434 12.29 -40.82 -22.73
C SER A 434 12.37 -39.33 -22.48
N ARG A 435 13.51 -38.66 -22.76
CA ARG A 435 13.63 -37.19 -22.67
C ARG A 435 12.74 -36.47 -23.67
N LEU A 436 12.69 -36.97 -24.93
CA LEU A 436 11.86 -36.39 -25.99
C LEU A 436 10.36 -36.57 -25.66
N GLY A 437 9.97 -37.79 -25.20
CA GLY A 437 8.60 -38.03 -24.78
C GLY A 437 8.15 -37.16 -23.59
N ALA A 438 8.99 -37.07 -22.57
CA ALA A 438 8.70 -36.17 -21.42
C ALA A 438 8.64 -34.69 -21.84
N ALA A 439 9.52 -34.24 -22.74
CA ALA A 439 9.50 -32.88 -23.26
C ALA A 439 8.23 -32.60 -24.08
N ALA A 440 7.77 -33.56 -24.89
CA ALA A 440 6.54 -33.43 -25.68
C ALA A 440 5.31 -33.32 -24.76
N VAL A 441 5.21 -34.18 -23.73
CA VAL A 441 4.11 -34.13 -22.74
C VAL A 441 4.16 -32.80 -21.97
N ALA A 442 5.32 -32.38 -21.49
CA ALA A 442 5.49 -31.11 -20.80
C ALA A 442 5.11 -29.92 -21.70
N LEU A 443 5.49 -29.94 -22.99
CA LEU A 443 5.14 -28.89 -23.94
C LEU A 443 3.64 -28.77 -24.16
N VAL A 444 2.95 -29.92 -24.38
CA VAL A 444 1.47 -29.94 -24.55
C VAL A 444 0.77 -29.46 -23.30
N PHE A 445 1.18 -29.96 -22.12
CA PHE A 445 0.65 -29.53 -20.84
C PHE A 445 0.83 -28.02 -20.60
N THR A 446 2.04 -27.54 -20.90
CA THR A 446 2.38 -26.11 -20.76
C THR A 446 1.57 -25.24 -21.72
N ALA A 447 1.49 -25.62 -22.99
CA ALA A 447 0.72 -24.86 -23.97
C ALA A 447 -0.76 -24.78 -23.61
N ALA A 448 -1.37 -25.92 -23.22
CA ALA A 448 -2.77 -25.95 -22.82
C ALA A 448 -3.05 -25.13 -21.53
N GLY A 449 -2.14 -25.14 -20.55
CA GLY A 449 -2.26 -24.35 -19.34
C GLY A 449 -2.07 -22.86 -19.58
N LEU A 450 -1.11 -22.48 -20.43
CA LEU A 450 -0.87 -21.07 -20.76
C LEU A 450 -2.05 -20.44 -21.51
N VAL A 451 -2.76 -21.18 -22.34
CA VAL A 451 -3.98 -20.70 -23.02
C VAL A 451 -5.10 -20.36 -22.02
N GLN A 452 -5.15 -21.05 -20.88
CA GLN A 452 -6.15 -20.82 -19.84
C GLN A 452 -5.70 -19.76 -18.81
N LEU A 453 -4.44 -19.29 -18.89
CA LEU A 453 -3.89 -18.35 -17.93
C LEU A 453 -4.53 -16.97 -18.12
N THR A 454 -5.32 -16.57 -17.14
CA THR A 454 -5.89 -15.21 -17.05
C THR A 454 -4.94 -14.29 -16.28
N SER A 455 -5.14 -12.99 -16.39
CA SER A 455 -4.38 -12.01 -15.61
C SER A 455 -5.31 -11.15 -14.79
N THR A 456 -4.91 -10.83 -13.57
CA THR A 456 -5.63 -9.92 -12.69
C THR A 456 -4.69 -8.83 -12.16
N ASN A 457 -5.25 -7.64 -12.00
CA ASN A 457 -4.53 -6.49 -11.46
C ASN A 457 -5.33 -5.86 -10.31
N GLU A 458 -6.15 -6.67 -9.63
CA GLU A 458 -7.02 -6.18 -8.57
C GLU A 458 -6.21 -5.66 -7.38
N LEU A 459 -6.50 -4.41 -7.00
CA LEU A 459 -5.94 -3.77 -5.81
C LEU A 459 -6.26 -4.55 -4.53
N ARG A 460 -7.36 -5.34 -4.53
CA ARG A 460 -7.74 -6.23 -3.42
C ARG A 460 -6.66 -7.24 -3.05
N LEU A 461 -5.78 -7.62 -3.97
CA LEU A 461 -4.65 -8.52 -3.69
C LEU A 461 -3.61 -7.90 -2.76
N ILE A 462 -3.53 -6.58 -2.69
CA ILE A 462 -2.62 -5.86 -1.80
C ILE A 462 -3.25 -5.70 -0.41
N ASN A 463 -4.59 -5.63 -0.37
CA ASN A 463 -5.32 -5.34 0.86
C ASN A 463 -5.57 -6.61 1.68
N GLY A 464 -4.76 -6.82 2.72
CA GLY A 464 -4.93 -7.90 3.70
C GLY A 464 -5.89 -7.57 4.85
N ALA A 465 -6.83 -6.61 4.65
CA ALA A 465 -7.77 -6.20 5.69
C ALA A 465 -8.74 -7.34 6.06
N ASP A 466 -9.14 -7.35 7.32
CA ASP A 466 -10.11 -8.31 7.84
C ASP A 466 -11.47 -8.12 7.14
N PRO A 467 -12.12 -9.19 6.64
CA PRO A 467 -13.44 -9.12 6.04
C PRO A 467 -14.51 -8.46 6.94
N GLU A 468 -14.42 -8.67 8.25
CA GLU A 468 -15.34 -8.03 9.19
C GLU A 468 -15.16 -6.52 9.25
N LEU A 469 -13.90 -6.04 9.27
CA LEU A 469 -13.59 -4.62 9.25
C LEU A 469 -14.04 -3.96 7.95
N LEU A 470 -13.86 -4.65 6.81
CA LEU A 470 -14.37 -4.19 5.52
C LEU A 470 -15.91 -4.16 5.47
N ALA A 471 -16.57 -5.12 6.09
CA ALA A 471 -18.04 -5.13 6.19
C ALA A 471 -18.54 -3.97 7.06
N ARG A 472 -17.88 -3.69 8.20
CA ARG A 472 -18.17 -2.50 9.03
C ARG A 472 -17.97 -1.20 8.25
N GLN A 473 -16.87 -1.08 7.52
CA GLN A 473 -16.61 0.06 6.62
C GLN A 473 -17.71 0.20 5.57
N GLY A 474 -18.16 -0.91 4.96
CA GLY A 474 -19.24 -0.92 3.99
C GLY A 474 -20.58 -0.43 4.58
N LEU A 475 -20.91 -0.86 5.81
CA LEU A 475 -22.10 -0.39 6.51
C LEU A 475 -22.02 1.12 6.81
N VAL A 476 -20.92 1.60 7.34
CA VAL A 476 -20.73 3.03 7.61
C VAL A 476 -20.79 3.83 6.31
N SER A 477 -20.17 3.34 5.24
CA SER A 477 -20.23 3.99 3.92
C SER A 477 -21.65 4.02 3.35
N SER A 478 -22.46 2.98 3.57
CA SER A 478 -23.86 2.96 3.11
C SER A 478 -24.75 3.93 3.88
N LEU A 479 -24.45 4.16 5.17
CA LEU A 479 -25.21 5.07 6.05
C LEU A 479 -24.85 6.53 5.80
N LEU A 480 -23.56 6.82 5.69
CA LEU A 480 -23.04 8.19 5.58
C LEU A 480 -22.96 8.68 4.13
N ASN A 481 -22.89 7.77 3.17
CA ASN A 481 -22.59 8.07 1.77
C ASN A 481 -21.44 9.09 1.61
N PRO A 482 -20.27 8.81 2.21
CA PRO A 482 -19.16 9.75 2.22
C PRO A 482 -18.63 9.97 0.80
N ALA A 483 -17.92 11.07 0.62
CA ALA A 483 -17.18 11.29 -0.61
C ALA A 483 -16.17 10.14 -0.86
N SER A 484 -16.07 9.70 -2.11
CA SER A 484 -15.06 8.72 -2.49
C SER A 484 -13.65 9.36 -2.41
N PRO A 485 -12.72 8.76 -1.68
CA PRO A 485 -11.35 9.24 -1.68
C PRO A 485 -10.59 8.82 -2.94
N SER A 486 -11.15 7.92 -3.73
CA SER A 486 -10.50 7.28 -4.88
C SER A 486 -11.02 7.75 -6.23
N GLN A 487 -12.24 8.32 -6.27
CA GLN A 487 -12.84 8.84 -7.49
C GLN A 487 -13.34 10.28 -7.26
N PHE A 488 -12.89 11.20 -8.09
CA PHE A 488 -13.22 12.62 -8.01
C PHE A 488 -12.98 13.32 -9.34
N PHE A 489 -13.56 14.50 -9.53
CA PHE A 489 -13.19 15.36 -10.65
C PHE A 489 -12.12 16.35 -10.23
N VAL A 490 -11.18 16.59 -11.12
CA VAL A 490 -10.24 17.69 -11.07
C VAL A 490 -10.65 18.72 -12.08
N VAL A 491 -10.84 19.95 -11.63
CA VAL A 491 -11.26 21.07 -12.47
C VAL A 491 -10.11 22.08 -12.50
N GLU A 492 -9.64 22.39 -13.69
CA GLU A 492 -8.56 23.33 -13.97
C GLU A 492 -9.10 24.54 -14.77
N GLY A 493 -8.61 25.75 -14.48
CA GLY A 493 -8.96 26.98 -15.17
C GLY A 493 -7.77 27.93 -15.21
N LYS A 494 -7.93 29.09 -15.85
CA LYS A 494 -6.89 30.16 -15.86
C LYS A 494 -6.87 30.92 -14.55
N ASP A 495 -8.00 30.98 -13.88
CA ASP A 495 -8.21 31.61 -12.59
C ASP A 495 -9.34 30.92 -11.82
N ASP A 496 -9.58 31.34 -10.59
CA ASP A 496 -10.60 30.79 -9.71
C ASP A 496 -12.02 30.99 -10.24
N CYS A 497 -12.27 32.09 -10.96
CA CYS A 497 -13.57 32.34 -11.56
C CYS A 497 -13.89 31.33 -12.67
N GLU A 498 -12.94 31.04 -13.56
CA GLU A 498 -13.13 30.04 -14.61
C GLU A 498 -13.30 28.62 -14.00
N VAL A 499 -12.55 28.29 -12.94
CA VAL A 499 -12.72 27.03 -12.22
C VAL A 499 -14.13 26.90 -11.64
N LEU A 500 -14.61 27.92 -10.93
CA LEU A 500 -15.94 27.91 -10.34
C LEU A 500 -17.06 27.82 -11.40
N GLU A 501 -16.91 28.50 -12.54
CA GLU A 501 -17.88 28.43 -13.64
C GLU A 501 -17.93 27.05 -14.29
N ARG A 502 -16.78 26.41 -14.47
CA ARG A 502 -16.70 25.02 -14.94
C ARG A 502 -17.38 24.05 -13.99
N ILE A 503 -17.20 24.26 -12.67
CA ILE A 503 -17.87 23.44 -11.65
C ILE A 503 -19.38 23.63 -11.69
N ASP A 504 -19.88 24.86 -11.83
CA ASP A 504 -21.31 25.13 -11.98
C ASP A 504 -21.88 24.49 -13.26
N ALA A 505 -21.14 24.55 -14.37
CA ALA A 505 -21.52 23.85 -15.61
C ALA A 505 -21.58 22.33 -15.42
N LEU A 506 -20.60 21.73 -14.75
CA LEU A 506 -20.61 20.31 -14.42
C LEU A 506 -21.82 19.94 -13.57
N GLN A 507 -22.13 20.71 -12.53
CA GLN A 507 -23.28 20.48 -11.66
C GLN A 507 -24.61 20.58 -12.41
N SER A 508 -24.73 21.51 -13.36
CA SER A 508 -25.94 21.69 -14.13
C SER A 508 -26.26 20.47 -15.03
N ARG A 509 -25.24 19.75 -15.46
CA ARG A 509 -25.38 18.52 -16.29
C ARG A 509 -25.50 17.26 -15.46
N PHE A 510 -25.10 17.31 -14.20
CA PHE A 510 -25.15 16.17 -13.30
C PHE A 510 -26.58 15.91 -12.82
N SER A 511 -27.17 14.78 -13.21
CA SER A 511 -28.52 14.39 -12.82
C SER A 511 -28.52 13.06 -12.06
N PRO A 512 -28.55 13.08 -10.71
CA PRO A 512 -28.48 11.88 -9.88
C PRO A 512 -29.82 11.11 -9.77
N ALA A 513 -30.91 11.69 -10.28
CA ALA A 513 -32.25 11.13 -10.08
C ALA A 513 -32.60 9.97 -11.02
N ALA A 514 -31.94 9.86 -12.18
CA ALA A 514 -32.26 8.84 -13.17
C ALA A 514 -31.04 8.51 -14.06
N GLY A 515 -31.04 7.32 -14.66
CA GLY A 515 -30.03 6.90 -15.63
C GLY A 515 -28.79 6.28 -14.97
N GLU A 516 -27.67 6.34 -15.68
CA GLU A 516 -26.39 5.71 -15.28
C GLU A 516 -25.73 6.39 -14.09
N LEU A 517 -26.11 7.64 -13.75
CA LEU A 517 -25.59 8.39 -12.60
C LEU A 517 -26.46 8.22 -11.34
N ALA A 518 -27.46 7.34 -11.36
CA ALA A 518 -28.35 7.15 -10.22
C ALA A 518 -27.59 6.78 -8.94
N GLY A 519 -27.89 7.49 -7.85
CA GLY A 519 -27.27 7.28 -6.52
C GLY A 519 -25.90 7.96 -6.34
N ALA A 520 -25.29 8.51 -7.38
CA ALA A 520 -24.10 9.34 -7.24
C ALA A 520 -24.47 10.75 -6.76
N GLY A 521 -23.57 11.39 -6.02
CA GLY A 521 -23.69 12.78 -5.57
C GLY A 521 -22.40 13.55 -5.83
N ILE A 522 -22.52 14.87 -6.03
CA ILE A 522 -21.39 15.77 -6.16
C ILE A 522 -21.29 16.65 -4.92
N ILE A 523 -20.08 16.73 -4.36
CA ILE A 523 -19.72 17.67 -3.29
C ILE A 523 -18.71 18.66 -3.90
N ALA A 524 -19.23 19.80 -4.33
CA ALA A 524 -18.45 20.80 -5.06
C ALA A 524 -18.14 22.02 -4.18
N PRO A 525 -17.00 22.68 -4.39
CA PRO A 525 -16.64 23.94 -3.73
C PRO A 525 -17.67 25.06 -3.95
N THR A 526 -18.38 25.04 -5.09
CA THR A 526 -19.45 26.01 -5.43
C THR A 526 -20.65 25.97 -4.50
N ARG A 527 -20.75 24.94 -3.67
CA ARG A 527 -21.71 24.90 -2.56
C ARG A 527 -21.46 26.03 -1.56
N PHE A 528 -20.21 26.34 -1.28
CA PHE A 528 -19.79 27.33 -0.28
C PHE A 528 -19.35 28.63 -0.92
N LEU A 529 -18.70 28.60 -2.08
CA LEU A 529 -18.23 29.75 -2.83
C LEU A 529 -18.82 29.70 -4.23
N ALA A 530 -19.86 30.48 -4.48
CA ALA A 530 -20.54 30.53 -5.78
C ALA A 530 -19.62 31.05 -6.90
N SER A 531 -19.91 30.70 -8.15
CA SER A 531 -19.14 31.22 -9.31
C SER A 531 -19.19 32.75 -9.38
N CYS A 532 -18.16 33.35 -9.97
CA CYS A 532 -18.00 34.81 -10.03
C CYS A 532 -19.19 35.47 -10.74
N SER A 533 -19.68 34.89 -11.82
CA SER A 533 -20.86 35.37 -12.53
C SER A 533 -22.12 35.28 -11.64
N ARG A 534 -22.27 34.19 -10.91
CA ARG A 534 -23.37 33.99 -9.97
C ARG A 534 -23.31 35.00 -8.81
N GLN A 535 -22.17 35.22 -8.20
CA GLN A 535 -21.97 36.23 -7.15
C GLN A 535 -22.34 37.62 -7.65
N THR A 536 -21.90 37.98 -8.86
CA THR A 536 -22.20 39.30 -9.47
C THR A 536 -23.70 39.45 -9.71
N ASN A 537 -24.37 38.42 -10.23
CA ASN A 537 -25.80 38.44 -10.49
C ASN A 537 -26.61 38.51 -9.17
N ASP A 538 -26.23 37.69 -8.19
CA ASP A 538 -26.90 37.66 -6.89
C ASP A 538 -26.78 39.01 -6.18
N ARG A 539 -25.60 39.63 -6.19
CA ARG A 539 -25.38 40.95 -5.66
C ARG A 539 -26.26 42.02 -6.33
N ALA A 540 -26.34 41.97 -7.66
CA ALA A 540 -27.18 42.94 -8.41
C ALA A 540 -28.66 42.79 -8.04
N LEU A 541 -29.13 41.58 -7.78
CA LEU A 541 -30.51 41.33 -7.34
C LEU A 541 -30.77 41.78 -5.89
N VAL A 542 -29.80 41.55 -4.99
CA VAL A 542 -29.94 41.75 -3.55
C VAL A 542 -29.78 43.22 -3.15
N SER A 543 -28.78 43.94 -3.69
CA SER A 543 -28.37 45.27 -3.24
C SER A 543 -29.54 46.28 -3.30
N ALA A 544 -30.26 46.31 -4.42
CA ALA A 544 -31.36 47.23 -4.61
C ALA A 544 -32.58 46.89 -3.71
N VAL A 545 -32.81 45.62 -3.44
CA VAL A 545 -33.93 45.16 -2.62
C VAL A 545 -33.60 45.32 -1.12
N ASN A 546 -32.37 45.06 -0.71
CA ASN A 546 -31.92 45.33 0.66
C ASN A 546 -31.95 46.82 1.04
N ALA A 547 -31.66 47.71 0.10
CA ALA A 547 -31.76 49.15 0.36
C ALA A 547 -33.22 49.55 0.73
N ARG A 548 -34.19 49.05 -0.07
CA ARG A 548 -35.63 49.28 0.21
C ARG A 548 -36.09 48.59 1.51
N ALA A 549 -35.58 47.41 1.79
CA ALA A 549 -35.89 46.68 3.05
C ALA A 549 -35.34 47.44 4.26
N ARG A 550 -34.12 47.98 4.19
CA ARG A 550 -33.55 48.80 5.27
C ARG A 550 -34.37 50.06 5.54
N GLU A 551 -34.79 50.72 4.47
CA GLU A 551 -35.66 51.90 4.57
C GLU A 551 -36.96 51.55 5.29
N ALA A 552 -37.65 50.49 4.89
CA ALA A 552 -38.88 50.00 5.52
C ALA A 552 -38.68 49.62 7.00
N VAL A 553 -37.57 48.98 7.37
CA VAL A 553 -37.26 48.63 8.76
C VAL A 553 -36.88 49.89 9.57
N SER A 554 -36.14 50.82 8.96
CA SER A 554 -35.82 52.10 9.59
C SER A 554 -37.08 52.92 9.98
N GLU A 555 -38.08 52.93 9.10
CA GLU A 555 -39.38 53.54 9.38
C GLU A 555 -40.11 52.80 10.52
N LEU A 556 -40.03 51.48 10.62
CA LEU A 556 -40.69 50.70 11.66
C LEU A 556 -40.04 50.87 13.04
N LEU A 557 -38.72 51.08 13.07
CA LEU A 557 -37.94 51.23 14.30
C LEU A 557 -37.76 52.67 14.74
N ASP A 558 -38.12 53.63 13.87
CA ASP A 558 -37.78 55.06 14.02
C ASP A 558 -36.29 55.28 14.28
N GLU A 559 -35.43 54.45 13.61
CA GLU A 559 -33.99 54.44 13.74
C GLU A 559 -33.32 54.29 12.39
N HIS A 560 -32.27 55.07 12.16
CA HIS A 560 -31.52 55.01 10.90
C HIS A 560 -30.58 53.80 10.90
N LEU A 561 -30.93 52.76 10.16
CA LEU A 561 -30.11 51.56 10.02
C LEU A 561 -28.98 51.79 9.02
N THR A 562 -27.74 51.73 9.52
CA THR A 562 -26.54 51.74 8.68
C THR A 562 -25.93 50.36 8.63
N PRO A 563 -25.81 49.73 7.43
CA PRO A 563 -25.15 48.45 7.29
C PRO A 563 -23.65 48.55 7.60
N ALA A 564 -23.05 47.46 8.07
CA ALA A 564 -21.61 47.37 8.08
C ALA A 564 -21.04 47.51 6.65
N ALA A 565 -19.78 47.87 6.54
CA ALA A 565 -19.16 48.10 5.23
C ALA A 565 -19.22 46.78 4.41
N THR A 566 -19.97 46.82 3.31
CA THR A 566 -20.01 45.71 2.36
C THR A 566 -18.77 45.72 1.46
N ALA A 567 -18.12 44.61 1.30
CA ALA A 567 -17.00 44.45 0.38
C ALA A 567 -17.47 44.61 -1.08
N ALA A 568 -16.73 45.41 -1.84
CA ALA A 568 -17.03 45.63 -3.25
C ALA A 568 -16.45 44.49 -4.10
N GLY A 569 -17.31 43.83 -4.92
CA GLY A 569 -16.87 42.86 -5.91
C GLY A 569 -17.14 41.40 -5.54
N VAL A 570 -16.37 40.52 -6.14
CA VAL A 570 -16.49 39.07 -6.04
C VAL A 570 -15.55 38.59 -4.92
N LEU A 571 -16.00 37.62 -4.14
CA LEU A 571 -15.17 36.91 -3.18
C LEU A 571 -14.34 35.86 -3.92
N HIS A 572 -13.03 36.08 -3.97
CA HIS A 572 -12.06 35.19 -4.59
C HIS A 572 -11.58 34.09 -3.63
N VAL A 573 -11.09 32.99 -4.18
CA VAL A 573 -10.57 31.85 -3.42
C VAL A 573 -9.49 32.24 -2.41
N LYS A 574 -8.57 33.13 -2.78
CA LYS A 574 -7.51 33.62 -1.88
C LYS A 574 -8.03 34.27 -0.61
N ASP A 575 -9.14 35.02 -0.74
CA ASP A 575 -9.76 35.69 0.41
C ASP A 575 -10.65 34.69 1.18
N TRP A 576 -11.32 33.78 0.46
CA TRP A 576 -12.05 32.67 1.04
C TRP A 576 -11.17 31.82 1.96
N GLU A 577 -9.99 31.38 1.52
CA GLU A 577 -9.03 30.58 2.30
C GLU A 577 -8.54 31.28 3.57
N ARG A 578 -8.50 32.63 3.57
CA ARG A 578 -8.14 33.41 4.76
C ARG A 578 -9.26 33.56 5.78
N ILE A 579 -10.50 33.41 5.31
CA ILE A 579 -11.70 33.66 6.12
C ILE A 579 -12.20 32.37 6.75
N VAL A 580 -12.24 31.28 5.99
CA VAL A 580 -12.84 30.02 6.41
C VAL A 580 -11.81 29.06 7.02
N PRO A 581 -12.27 28.13 7.89
CA PRO A 581 -11.41 27.05 8.38
C PRO A 581 -10.87 26.19 7.23
N GLU A 582 -9.66 25.67 7.39
CA GLU A 582 -8.98 24.82 6.41
C GLU A 582 -9.87 23.66 5.90
N ALA A 583 -10.74 23.12 6.77
CA ALA A 583 -11.68 22.05 6.41
C ALA A 583 -12.59 22.44 5.22
N LEU A 584 -12.98 23.71 5.06
CA LEU A 584 -13.83 24.20 3.99
C LEU A 584 -13.04 24.63 2.74
N SER A 585 -11.73 24.82 2.86
CA SER A 585 -10.85 25.17 1.73
C SER A 585 -10.15 23.96 1.11
N ARG A 586 -10.22 22.78 1.72
CA ARG A 586 -9.55 21.54 1.26
C ARG A 586 -9.88 21.12 -0.17
N ALA A 587 -10.97 21.58 -0.73
CA ALA A 587 -11.33 21.31 -2.12
C ALA A 587 -10.43 22.07 -3.12
N TRP A 588 -9.70 23.08 -2.67
CA TRP A 588 -8.81 23.87 -3.49
C TRP A 588 -7.36 23.41 -3.34
N ILE A 589 -6.69 23.23 -4.48
CA ILE A 589 -5.26 22.91 -4.55
C ILE A 589 -4.48 24.19 -4.85
N SER A 590 -5.06 25.01 -5.70
CA SER A 590 -4.59 26.35 -6.06
C SER A 590 -5.78 27.14 -6.61
N PRO A 591 -5.69 28.47 -6.77
CA PRO A 591 -6.76 29.24 -7.41
C PRO A 591 -7.13 28.77 -8.83
N GLU A 592 -6.21 28.10 -9.51
CA GLU A 592 -6.37 27.58 -10.87
C GLU A 592 -6.86 26.11 -10.89
N LYS A 593 -7.00 25.47 -9.71
CA LYS A 593 -7.26 24.04 -9.64
C LYS A 593 -8.05 23.63 -8.39
N ALA A 594 -9.19 23.02 -8.59
CA ALA A 594 -10.06 22.51 -7.53
C ALA A 594 -10.42 21.04 -7.72
N VAL A 595 -10.83 20.39 -6.63
CA VAL A 595 -11.35 19.03 -6.59
C VAL A 595 -12.85 19.07 -6.34
N VAL A 596 -13.59 18.32 -7.13
CA VAL A 596 -15.01 18.05 -6.91
C VAL A 596 -15.15 16.61 -6.47
N LEU A 597 -15.51 16.41 -5.22
CA LEU A 597 -15.64 15.09 -4.64
C LEU A 597 -16.95 14.43 -5.10
N ILE A 598 -16.94 13.10 -5.23
CA ILE A 598 -18.09 12.31 -5.67
C ILE A 598 -18.46 11.32 -4.56
N SER A 599 -19.72 11.21 -4.24
CA SER A 599 -20.26 10.17 -3.36
C SER A 599 -21.07 9.15 -4.16
N GLY A 600 -21.30 7.95 -3.59
CA GLY A 600 -22.11 6.91 -4.22
C GLY A 600 -21.50 6.35 -5.52
N VAL A 601 -20.17 6.34 -5.64
CA VAL A 601 -19.50 5.74 -6.79
C VAL A 601 -19.62 4.21 -6.73
N THR A 602 -20.04 3.63 -7.84
CA THR A 602 -20.22 2.19 -8.03
C THR A 602 -19.59 1.75 -9.35
N PRO A 603 -19.26 0.47 -9.54
CA PRO A 603 -18.75 -0.02 -10.83
C PRO A 603 -19.68 0.27 -12.03
N LYS A 604 -20.98 0.51 -11.76
CA LYS A 604 -21.97 0.78 -12.82
C LYS A 604 -21.93 2.23 -13.32
N ASN A 605 -21.60 3.19 -12.46
CA ASN A 605 -21.64 4.61 -12.81
C ASN A 605 -20.27 5.23 -13.15
N VAL A 606 -19.17 4.52 -12.91
CA VAL A 606 -17.81 5.00 -13.21
C VAL A 606 -17.66 5.42 -14.68
N ALA A 607 -18.15 4.60 -15.61
CA ALA A 607 -18.04 4.90 -17.03
C ALA A 607 -18.83 6.17 -17.42
N ALA A 608 -20.01 6.36 -16.85
CA ALA A 608 -20.85 7.55 -17.09
C ALA A 608 -20.21 8.81 -16.47
N LEU A 609 -19.57 8.70 -15.30
CA LEU A 609 -18.82 9.80 -14.69
C LEU A 609 -17.61 10.21 -15.54
N ALA A 610 -16.90 9.24 -16.08
CA ALA A 610 -15.77 9.49 -16.97
C ALA A 610 -16.25 10.14 -18.30
N ALA A 611 -17.36 9.69 -18.87
CA ALA A 611 -17.95 10.26 -20.06
C ALA A 611 -18.42 11.71 -19.83
N LEU A 612 -19.05 11.98 -18.67
CA LEU A 612 -19.47 13.31 -18.29
C LEU A 612 -18.30 14.30 -18.23
N ALA A 613 -17.15 13.88 -17.69
CA ALA A 613 -15.96 14.75 -17.65
C ALA A 613 -15.47 15.13 -19.06
N GLN A 614 -15.59 14.22 -20.03
CA GLN A 614 -15.15 14.47 -21.41
C GLN A 614 -16.01 15.50 -22.17
N GLU A 615 -17.20 15.81 -21.67
CA GLU A 615 -18.05 16.86 -22.25
C GLU A 615 -17.49 18.28 -21.99
N PHE A 616 -16.57 18.42 -21.03
CA PHE A 616 -16.06 19.71 -20.57
C PHE A 616 -14.55 19.85 -20.77
N ASN A 617 -14.10 20.96 -21.30
CA ASN A 617 -12.68 21.31 -21.35
C ASN A 617 -12.20 21.72 -19.95
N GLY A 618 -11.07 21.14 -19.50
CA GLY A 618 -10.46 21.44 -18.20
C GLY A 618 -11.11 20.71 -17.03
N ILE A 619 -11.96 19.71 -17.28
CA ILE A 619 -12.45 18.78 -16.27
C ILE A 619 -11.91 17.38 -16.57
N THR A 620 -11.28 16.77 -15.58
CA THR A 620 -10.74 15.41 -15.68
C THR A 620 -11.33 14.55 -14.59
N PHE A 621 -11.90 13.40 -14.96
CA PHE A 621 -12.26 12.37 -13.99
C PHE A 621 -11.05 11.56 -13.62
N VAL A 622 -10.75 11.47 -12.32
CA VAL A 622 -9.66 10.68 -11.76
C VAL A 622 -10.25 9.47 -11.07
N ASP A 623 -9.83 8.29 -11.50
CA ASP A 623 -10.10 7.01 -10.83
C ASP A 623 -8.77 6.37 -10.41
N THR A 624 -8.35 6.66 -9.18
CA THR A 624 -7.08 6.17 -8.65
C THR A 624 -7.04 4.66 -8.52
N THR A 625 -8.19 4.01 -8.35
CA THR A 625 -8.28 2.55 -8.30
C THR A 625 -7.96 1.93 -9.66
N ALA A 626 -8.51 2.50 -10.72
CA ALA A 626 -8.22 2.09 -12.10
C ALA A 626 -6.76 2.41 -12.46
N ASP A 627 -6.26 3.59 -12.11
CA ASP A 627 -4.88 4.03 -12.38
C ASP A 627 -3.86 3.11 -11.70
N ILE A 628 -4.08 2.76 -10.42
CA ILE A 628 -3.21 1.82 -9.69
C ILE A 628 -3.29 0.42 -10.33
N SER A 629 -4.48 -0.06 -10.66
CA SER A 629 -4.67 -1.36 -11.33
C SER A 629 -3.97 -1.41 -12.69
N GLN A 630 -4.07 -0.35 -13.48
CA GLN A 630 -3.35 -0.22 -14.75
C GLN A 630 -1.83 -0.23 -14.54
N SER A 631 -1.35 0.48 -13.54
CA SER A 631 0.07 0.52 -13.20
C SER A 631 0.60 -0.84 -12.77
N LEU A 632 -0.15 -1.59 -11.97
CA LEU A 632 0.19 -2.96 -11.61
C LEU A 632 0.28 -3.85 -12.87
N SER A 633 -0.55 -3.63 -13.89
CA SER A 633 -0.46 -4.36 -15.16
C SER A 633 0.82 -4.03 -15.91
N VAL A 634 1.15 -2.75 -16.03
CA VAL A 634 2.39 -2.30 -16.69
C VAL A 634 3.63 -2.84 -15.96
N LEU A 635 3.60 -2.83 -14.62
CA LEU A 635 4.68 -3.39 -13.80
C LEU A 635 4.80 -4.90 -13.97
N ARG A 636 3.70 -5.64 -13.97
CA ARG A 636 3.71 -7.09 -14.24
C ARG A 636 4.34 -7.40 -15.57
N ASP A 637 3.95 -6.67 -16.63
CA ASP A 637 4.47 -6.87 -17.98
C ASP A 637 5.95 -6.48 -18.07
N ALA A 638 6.37 -5.45 -17.34
CA ALA A 638 7.79 -5.07 -17.23
C ALA A 638 8.61 -6.18 -16.53
N VAL A 639 8.09 -6.77 -15.45
CA VAL A 639 8.76 -7.87 -14.74
C VAL A 639 8.80 -9.15 -15.60
N LEU A 640 7.74 -9.44 -16.38
CA LEU A 640 7.76 -10.56 -17.34
C LEU A 640 8.84 -10.37 -18.42
N LYS A 641 8.98 -9.16 -18.95
CA LYS A 641 10.06 -8.83 -19.91
C LYS A 641 11.43 -8.97 -19.23
N ALA A 642 11.56 -8.46 -18.00
CA ALA A 642 12.78 -8.59 -17.21
C ALA A 642 13.14 -10.07 -16.94
N LEU A 643 12.14 -10.93 -16.65
CA LEU A 643 12.34 -12.38 -16.51
C LEU A 643 12.90 -13.02 -17.78
N GLY A 644 12.38 -12.65 -18.95
CA GLY A 644 12.89 -13.12 -20.23
C GLY A 644 14.32 -12.66 -20.49
N LEU A 645 14.63 -11.40 -20.21
CA LEU A 645 15.99 -10.85 -20.33
C LEU A 645 16.96 -11.50 -19.33
N ALA A 646 16.51 -11.74 -18.10
CA ALA A 646 17.29 -12.44 -17.07
C ALA A 646 17.60 -13.87 -17.50
N ALA A 647 16.62 -14.59 -18.06
CA ALA A 647 16.83 -15.92 -18.60
C ALA A 647 17.89 -15.96 -19.72
N ALA A 648 17.88 -14.96 -20.63
CA ALA A 648 18.87 -14.81 -21.67
C ALA A 648 20.25 -14.46 -21.11
N ALA A 649 20.35 -13.53 -20.18
CA ALA A 649 21.60 -13.14 -19.53
C ALA A 649 22.24 -14.31 -18.78
N ILE A 650 21.43 -15.07 -18.02
CA ILE A 650 21.90 -16.28 -17.33
C ILE A 650 22.36 -17.34 -18.32
N ALA A 651 21.67 -17.53 -19.44
CA ALA A 651 22.12 -18.44 -20.49
C ALA A 651 23.51 -18.05 -21.02
N ILE A 652 23.77 -16.74 -21.24
CA ILE A 652 25.10 -16.24 -21.67
C ILE A 652 26.15 -16.56 -20.61
N VAL A 653 25.88 -16.30 -19.32
CA VAL A 653 26.78 -16.63 -18.21
C VAL A 653 27.10 -18.14 -18.22
N LEU A 654 26.07 -18.98 -18.33
CA LEU A 654 26.26 -20.44 -18.36
C LEU A 654 27.06 -20.89 -19.58
N VAL A 655 26.89 -20.29 -20.75
CA VAL A 655 27.71 -20.56 -21.95
C VAL A 655 29.19 -20.22 -21.70
N VAL A 656 29.48 -19.10 -21.06
CA VAL A 656 30.84 -18.68 -20.70
C VAL A 656 31.52 -19.66 -19.74
N PHE A 657 30.83 -20.06 -18.67
CA PHE A 657 31.41 -20.93 -17.63
C PHE A 657 31.39 -22.41 -17.97
N PHE A 658 30.32 -22.91 -18.67
CA PHE A 658 30.04 -24.34 -18.86
C PHE A 658 29.93 -24.76 -20.35
N ARG A 659 30.03 -23.83 -21.29
CA ARG A 659 30.04 -24.10 -22.75
C ARG A 659 28.91 -25.04 -23.21
N ARG A 660 29.25 -26.28 -23.63
CA ARG A 660 28.29 -27.26 -24.19
C ARG A 660 27.24 -27.77 -23.19
N GLN A 661 27.50 -27.65 -21.88
CA GLN A 661 26.60 -28.15 -20.85
C GLN A 661 25.54 -27.10 -20.38
N PHE A 662 25.56 -25.88 -20.93
CA PHE A 662 24.67 -24.81 -20.50
C PHE A 662 23.19 -25.18 -20.58
N LEU A 663 22.78 -25.95 -21.64
CA LEU A 663 21.37 -26.37 -21.77
C LEU A 663 20.92 -27.28 -20.65
N THR A 664 21.75 -28.19 -20.18
CA THR A 664 21.40 -29.08 -19.07
C THR A 664 21.25 -28.35 -17.73
N LEU A 665 21.89 -27.18 -17.59
CA LEU A 665 21.82 -26.32 -16.40
C LEU A 665 20.66 -25.32 -16.51
N TRP A 666 20.34 -24.87 -17.71
CA TRP A 666 19.34 -23.84 -17.95
C TRP A 666 17.91 -24.37 -18.08
N ILE A 667 17.74 -25.51 -18.78
CA ILE A 667 16.42 -26.10 -19.08
C ILE A 667 15.59 -26.39 -17.83
N PRO A 668 16.12 -26.97 -16.73
CA PRO A 668 15.31 -27.25 -15.53
C PRO A 668 14.63 -26.02 -14.95
N SER A 669 15.34 -24.89 -14.90
CA SER A 669 14.80 -23.64 -14.37
C SER A 669 13.69 -23.08 -15.26
N ILE A 670 13.92 -23.02 -16.56
CA ILE A 670 12.95 -22.51 -17.53
C ILE A 670 11.70 -23.42 -17.59
N ALA A 671 11.91 -24.72 -17.67
CA ALA A 671 10.81 -25.68 -17.72
C ALA A 671 9.99 -25.64 -16.41
N GLY A 672 10.64 -25.50 -15.26
CA GLY A 672 9.96 -25.35 -13.97
C GLY A 672 9.10 -24.10 -13.90
N ILE A 673 9.60 -22.96 -14.39
CA ILE A 673 8.87 -21.70 -14.48
C ILE A 673 7.66 -21.85 -15.42
N LEU A 674 7.86 -22.39 -16.61
CA LEU A 674 6.78 -22.57 -17.59
C LEU A 674 5.69 -23.53 -17.09
N LEU A 675 6.10 -24.63 -16.45
CA LEU A 675 5.14 -25.56 -15.82
C LEU A 675 4.37 -24.92 -14.65
N THR A 676 5.02 -24.05 -13.88
CA THR A 676 4.33 -23.31 -12.81
C THR A 676 3.26 -22.37 -13.38
N LEU A 677 3.58 -21.63 -14.44
CA LEU A 677 2.61 -20.77 -15.13
C LEU A 677 1.46 -21.59 -15.72
N ALA A 678 1.76 -22.76 -16.28
CA ALA A 678 0.75 -23.67 -16.79
C ALA A 678 -0.16 -24.22 -15.69
N LEU A 679 0.40 -24.61 -14.54
CA LEU A 679 -0.37 -25.04 -13.38
C LEU A 679 -1.30 -23.94 -12.87
N MET A 680 -0.83 -22.70 -12.83
CA MET A 680 -1.67 -21.55 -12.47
C MET A 680 -2.87 -21.44 -13.43
N GLY A 681 -2.63 -21.55 -14.75
CA GLY A 681 -3.71 -21.57 -15.75
C GLY A 681 -4.71 -22.69 -15.51
N TRP A 682 -4.24 -23.93 -15.32
CA TRP A 682 -5.10 -25.08 -15.04
C TRP A 682 -5.90 -24.95 -13.74
N CYS A 683 -5.32 -24.33 -12.71
CA CYS A 683 -6.00 -24.11 -11.44
C CYS A 683 -6.89 -22.85 -11.44
N GLY A 684 -6.97 -22.10 -12.55
CA GLY A 684 -7.73 -20.85 -12.62
C GLY A 684 -7.15 -19.73 -11.76
N ILE A 685 -5.85 -19.81 -11.38
CA ILE A 685 -5.16 -18.79 -10.61
C ILE A 685 -4.66 -17.72 -11.58
N ALA A 686 -5.21 -16.52 -11.46
CA ALA A 686 -4.84 -15.43 -12.34
C ALA A 686 -3.42 -14.91 -12.07
N LEU A 687 -2.72 -14.57 -13.16
CA LEU A 687 -1.37 -14.01 -13.11
C LEU A 687 -1.41 -12.57 -12.59
N SER A 688 -0.73 -12.33 -11.47
CA SER A 688 -0.54 -11.01 -10.86
C SER A 688 0.93 -10.63 -10.80
N LEU A 689 1.24 -9.37 -10.47
CA LEU A 689 2.61 -8.93 -10.21
C LEU A 689 3.29 -9.82 -9.15
N PHE A 690 2.54 -10.16 -8.08
CA PHE A 690 3.05 -10.93 -6.94
C PHE A 690 3.32 -12.41 -7.26
N SER A 691 2.71 -12.97 -8.29
CA SER A 691 3.02 -14.32 -8.76
C SER A 691 4.17 -14.35 -9.78
N VAL A 692 4.46 -13.23 -10.47
CA VAL A 692 5.58 -13.16 -11.42
C VAL A 692 6.91 -12.88 -10.72
N LEU A 693 6.91 -12.05 -9.67
CA LEU A 693 8.13 -11.68 -8.94
C LEU A 693 8.94 -12.89 -8.44
N PRO A 694 8.34 -13.93 -7.81
CA PRO A 694 9.10 -15.08 -7.34
C PRO A 694 9.72 -15.90 -8.47
N LEU A 695 9.21 -15.83 -9.70
CA LEU A 695 9.78 -16.57 -10.83
C LEU A 695 11.18 -16.08 -11.20
N VAL A 696 11.49 -14.80 -10.98
CA VAL A 696 12.82 -14.26 -11.16
C VAL A 696 13.81 -14.86 -10.16
N LEU A 697 13.37 -15.04 -8.90
CA LEU A 697 14.16 -15.71 -7.86
C LEU A 697 14.38 -17.18 -8.19
N VAL A 698 13.32 -17.88 -8.59
CA VAL A 698 13.38 -19.29 -8.97
C VAL A 698 14.33 -19.52 -10.15
N LEU A 699 14.40 -18.58 -11.09
CA LEU A 699 15.32 -18.66 -12.23
C LEU A 699 16.78 -18.73 -11.75
N GLY A 700 17.19 -17.87 -10.82
CA GLY A 700 18.53 -17.88 -10.23
C GLY A 700 18.79 -19.16 -9.42
N LEU A 701 17.91 -19.44 -8.42
CA LEU A 701 18.03 -20.60 -7.53
C LEU A 701 18.04 -21.93 -8.28
N GLY A 702 17.22 -22.06 -9.30
CA GLY A 702 17.16 -23.28 -10.08
C GLY A 702 18.45 -23.56 -10.86
N VAL A 703 19.08 -22.52 -11.37
CA VAL A 703 20.39 -22.62 -12.03
C VAL A 703 21.46 -22.98 -11.00
N ASP A 704 21.42 -22.44 -9.78
CA ASP A 704 22.34 -22.77 -8.70
C ASP A 704 22.27 -24.26 -8.33
N TYR A 705 21.07 -24.81 -8.20
CA TYR A 705 20.86 -26.23 -7.95
C TYR A 705 21.42 -27.10 -9.09
N ALA A 706 21.20 -26.69 -10.34
CA ALA A 706 21.71 -27.39 -11.51
C ALA A 706 23.24 -27.38 -11.56
N ILE A 707 23.88 -26.24 -11.26
CA ILE A 707 25.34 -26.10 -11.22
C ILE A 707 25.94 -27.02 -10.13
N MET A 708 25.33 -27.05 -8.96
CA MET A 708 25.84 -27.83 -7.82
C MET A 708 25.64 -29.32 -8.04
N LEU A 709 24.54 -29.75 -8.66
CA LEU A 709 24.26 -31.16 -8.96
C LEU A 709 25.04 -31.72 -10.15
N GLN A 710 25.70 -30.87 -10.95
CA GLN A 710 26.47 -31.31 -12.13
C GLN A 710 27.58 -32.31 -11.76
N ASN A 711 28.20 -32.15 -10.58
CA ASN A 711 29.31 -32.97 -10.12
C ASN A 711 28.91 -34.00 -9.05
N ILE A 712 27.63 -34.36 -8.93
CA ILE A 712 27.10 -35.24 -7.87
C ILE A 712 27.79 -36.60 -7.83
N GLU A 713 28.21 -37.15 -8.98
CA GLU A 713 28.89 -38.45 -9.05
C GLU A 713 30.32 -38.39 -8.49
N ARG A 714 30.98 -37.23 -8.55
CA ARG A 714 32.32 -37.00 -7.96
C ARG A 714 32.26 -36.51 -6.51
N ALA A 715 31.12 -35.92 -6.09
CA ALA A 715 30.90 -35.38 -4.76
C ALA A 715 29.47 -35.66 -4.30
N PRO A 716 29.16 -36.83 -3.73
CA PRO A 716 27.80 -37.18 -3.26
C PRO A 716 27.25 -36.17 -2.24
N THR A 717 28.11 -35.49 -1.51
CA THR A 717 27.76 -34.43 -0.57
C THR A 717 27.10 -33.22 -1.22
N ALA A 718 27.24 -33.04 -2.55
CA ALA A 718 26.56 -31.98 -3.31
C ALA A 718 25.04 -32.16 -3.33
N ALA A 719 24.53 -33.40 -3.31
CA ALA A 719 23.09 -33.67 -3.21
C ALA A 719 22.53 -33.15 -1.89
N ASN A 720 23.25 -33.37 -0.80
CA ASN A 720 22.84 -32.93 0.52
C ASN A 720 22.82 -31.40 0.63
N SER A 721 23.79 -30.72 0.03
CA SER A 721 23.83 -29.24 0.05
C SER A 721 22.66 -28.65 -0.75
N VAL A 722 22.32 -29.20 -1.92
CA VAL A 722 21.17 -28.74 -2.70
C VAL A 722 19.83 -29.01 -2.01
N PHE A 723 19.72 -30.15 -1.33
CA PHE A 723 18.51 -30.43 -0.55
C PHE A 723 18.38 -29.48 0.65
N LEU A 724 19.47 -29.23 1.38
CA LEU A 724 19.49 -28.27 2.49
C LEU A 724 19.13 -26.87 1.99
N ALA A 725 19.68 -26.45 0.87
CA ALA A 725 19.36 -25.19 0.21
C ALA A 725 17.88 -25.12 -0.18
N ALA A 726 17.35 -26.14 -0.85
CA ALA A 726 15.93 -26.17 -1.21
C ALA A 726 15.02 -26.18 0.03
N ALA A 727 15.38 -26.92 1.08
CA ALA A 727 14.61 -26.97 2.32
C ALA A 727 14.62 -25.61 3.05
N SER A 728 15.79 -24.95 3.14
CA SER A 728 15.89 -23.61 3.76
C SER A 728 15.10 -22.57 2.98
N THR A 729 15.15 -22.61 1.66
CA THR A 729 14.43 -21.68 0.81
C THR A 729 12.91 -21.93 0.89
N LEU A 730 12.47 -23.20 0.93
CA LEU A 730 11.06 -23.54 1.16
C LEU A 730 10.59 -23.13 2.57
N LEU A 731 11.44 -23.22 3.58
CA LEU A 731 11.13 -22.74 4.93
C LEU A 731 11.10 -21.21 5.00
N ALA A 732 12.01 -20.53 4.30
CA ALA A 732 12.07 -19.07 4.32
C ALA A 732 10.90 -18.43 3.53
N PHE A 733 10.60 -18.94 2.36
CA PHE A 733 9.63 -18.34 1.43
C PHE A 733 8.34 -19.14 1.29
N GLY A 734 8.43 -20.48 1.32
CA GLY A 734 7.26 -21.34 1.15
C GLY A 734 6.24 -21.15 2.28
N LEU A 735 6.67 -20.78 3.48
CA LEU A 735 5.78 -20.45 4.59
C LEU A 735 4.93 -19.21 4.30
N LEU A 736 5.37 -18.31 3.41
CA LEU A 736 4.54 -17.18 2.96
C LEU A 736 3.26 -17.64 2.24
N ALA A 737 3.23 -18.87 1.71
CA ALA A 737 2.01 -19.44 1.16
C ALA A 737 0.88 -19.62 2.18
N PHE A 738 1.17 -19.52 3.47
CA PHE A 738 0.19 -19.55 4.55
C PHE A 738 -0.15 -18.17 5.09
N SER A 739 0.39 -17.11 4.51
CA SER A 739 0.03 -15.73 4.87
C SER A 739 -1.42 -15.46 4.51
N ALA A 740 -2.13 -14.74 5.37
CA ALA A 740 -3.46 -14.26 5.08
C ALA A 740 -3.46 -13.02 4.16
N THR A 741 -2.29 -12.40 3.95
CA THR A 741 -2.13 -11.31 2.97
C THR A 741 -2.08 -11.91 1.57
N PRO A 742 -3.05 -11.64 0.67
CA PRO A 742 -3.17 -12.32 -0.62
C PRO A 742 -1.92 -12.20 -1.50
N ALA A 743 -1.26 -11.04 -1.47
CA ALA A 743 -0.01 -10.80 -2.21
C ALA A 743 1.13 -11.73 -1.75
N LEU A 744 1.33 -11.86 -0.42
CA LEU A 744 2.36 -12.74 0.15
C LEU A 744 2.00 -14.21 -0.05
N HIS A 745 0.73 -14.57 0.07
CA HIS A 745 0.21 -15.91 -0.22
C HIS A 745 0.55 -16.34 -1.66
N LEU A 746 0.18 -15.52 -2.65
CA LEU A 746 0.46 -15.80 -4.05
C LEU A 746 1.96 -15.87 -4.34
N PHE A 747 2.75 -14.99 -3.74
CA PHE A 747 4.21 -15.01 -3.86
C PHE A 747 4.80 -16.32 -3.32
N GLY A 748 4.46 -16.68 -2.07
CA GLY A 748 4.96 -17.88 -1.42
C GLY A 748 4.53 -19.16 -2.11
N MET A 749 3.26 -19.26 -2.51
CA MET A 749 2.72 -20.42 -3.22
C MET A 749 3.40 -20.60 -4.59
N THR A 750 3.52 -19.53 -5.37
CA THR A 750 4.17 -19.59 -6.69
C THR A 750 5.63 -20.01 -6.57
N LEU A 751 6.34 -19.45 -5.59
CA LEU A 751 7.74 -19.79 -5.34
C LEU A 751 7.90 -21.24 -4.91
N ALA A 752 7.08 -21.71 -3.96
CA ALA A 752 7.17 -23.07 -3.45
C ALA A 752 6.92 -24.12 -4.56
N VAL A 753 5.88 -23.90 -5.37
CA VAL A 753 5.55 -24.79 -6.49
C VAL A 753 6.66 -24.76 -7.55
N ALA A 754 7.12 -23.56 -7.94
CA ALA A 754 8.16 -23.42 -8.95
C ALA A 754 9.49 -24.04 -8.50
N LEU A 755 9.89 -23.81 -7.25
CA LEU A 755 11.13 -24.37 -6.70
C LEU A 755 11.07 -25.90 -6.61
N ALA A 756 9.92 -26.46 -6.17
CA ALA A 756 9.72 -27.91 -6.12
C ALA A 756 9.83 -28.53 -7.53
N LEU A 757 9.18 -27.92 -8.53
CA LEU A 757 9.27 -28.38 -9.93
C LEU A 757 10.67 -28.28 -10.48
N VAL A 758 11.37 -27.18 -10.25
CA VAL A 758 12.77 -27.01 -10.69
C VAL A 758 13.67 -28.03 -10.03
N LEU A 759 13.53 -28.30 -8.73
CA LEU A 759 14.31 -29.31 -8.02
C LEU A 759 14.08 -30.71 -8.63
N VAL A 760 12.83 -31.10 -8.86
CA VAL A 760 12.45 -32.38 -9.48
C VAL A 760 13.04 -32.47 -10.89
N LEU A 761 12.90 -31.43 -11.71
CA LEU A 761 13.42 -31.42 -13.07
C LEU A 761 14.96 -31.46 -13.09
N THR A 762 15.63 -30.78 -12.19
CA THR A 762 17.09 -30.81 -12.07
C THR A 762 17.60 -32.22 -11.75
N VAL A 763 16.87 -32.94 -10.87
CA VAL A 763 17.19 -34.33 -10.55
C VAL A 763 16.96 -35.26 -11.74
N LEU A 764 15.82 -35.12 -12.43
CA LEU A 764 15.44 -35.96 -13.57
C LEU A 764 16.37 -35.76 -14.81
N LEU A 765 16.81 -34.52 -15.03
CA LEU A 765 17.60 -34.13 -16.21
C LEU A 765 19.11 -34.15 -15.97
N ARG A 766 19.57 -34.55 -14.76
CA ARG A 766 21.00 -34.58 -14.41
C ARG A 766 21.83 -35.37 -15.45
N PRO A 767 23.07 -34.93 -15.76
CA PRO A 767 23.93 -35.65 -16.68
C PRO A 767 24.31 -37.03 -16.17
N GLY A 768 24.52 -37.99 -17.07
CA GLY A 768 24.97 -39.34 -16.76
C GLY A 768 26.48 -39.50 -16.86
N LYS A 769 26.99 -40.73 -16.48
CA LYS A 769 28.41 -41.04 -16.50
C LYS A 769 29.12 -40.90 -17.84
N GLU A 770 28.36 -40.81 -18.94
CA GLU A 770 28.88 -40.82 -20.32
C GLU A 770 28.87 -39.45 -21.02
N ALA A 771 28.61 -38.37 -20.29
CA ALA A 771 28.56 -37.02 -20.90
C ALA A 771 29.80 -36.16 -20.58
#